data_a313c1dee57328bb5dbf80210ae0f1f7
#
_entry.id   a313c1dee57328bb5dbf80210ae0f1f7
#
_cell.length_a   1.000
_cell.length_b   1.000
_cell.length_c   1.000
_cell.angle_alpha   90.00
_cell.angle_beta   90.00
_cell.angle_gamma   90.00
#
_symmetry.space_group_name_H-M   'P 1'
#
loop_
_entity.id
_entity.type
_entity.pdbx_description
1 polymer ?
#
loop_
_entity_poly.entity_id
_entity_poly.type
_entity_poly.pdbx_seq_one_letter_code
_entity_poly.pdbx_strand_id
1 'polypeptide(L)'
;MRILLAQNSLYFPAHGGGDKSNRLLMEALAARGHVCRAVARIAVFGVRQREAYLAELAARGVEARTADGGLVELERHGVAVSVVTEGNSRAHFARALAEFHPDAILTSTDDPAQLLLGAALDDPRARVVYLVRATVAVPFGPDCAFPSEAKTARIRQADRVVCVSEYVADYTRRHGGMDAVHVPISLLEPEVWPDLGRFDCQFVTLVNPCAVKGIAILLGLADSMPEVAFAAVPTWGTNREDRAALAERRNIAVLDPVDDINRLLERTRVLLVPSLWAEARSRMVLEAMARGVPVMASAVGGLEEAKLGVPYLLPVTPIEKYAAELDDRMVPVAQVPPQDIAPWRETLRRLVTDRAHWNEIARASRAAALDYAGSLSAEPFEKLLEEALAKPKSATGGSRADVGGRPTIGRAEIAALSAEKRRLLALRLRQQAPAAAWFPGIERVDGPRLFCFPHAAGGASGFAAWAAGWSGVWPICPVRFFGHSMGAVVGFELARELRRRGLRQPRLLIASGARAPQFRRGHVPPPDPGDEQLLAELGRLEGTPPGLWEDGAARAALLPLLRADTGLYRRYVYSEEGPLDCAICAYGGVADANVSQDHLAAWREQTTGPFRLRRFDGGHFYLRPPAAEFLAALTEDWESRL
;
A
#
# COMPACT_ATOMS: atom_id res chain seq x y z
N MET A 1 -29.81 10.71 8.12
CA MET A 1 -29.24 9.54 7.40
C MET A 1 -28.26 8.81 8.31
N ARG A 2 -28.06 7.52 8.09
CA ARG A 2 -27.02 6.67 8.72
C ARG A 2 -25.86 6.54 7.74
N ILE A 3 -24.73 7.11 8.07
CA ILE A 3 -23.57 7.21 7.15
C ILE A 3 -22.40 6.41 7.73
N LEU A 4 -21.83 5.50 6.93
CA LEU A 4 -20.71 4.66 7.31
C LEU A 4 -19.48 4.99 6.45
N LEU A 5 -18.41 5.46 7.07
CA LEU A 5 -17.10 5.58 6.42
C LEU A 5 -16.31 4.29 6.62
N ALA A 6 -15.78 3.76 5.53
CA ALA A 6 -14.78 2.69 5.55
C ALA A 6 -13.46 3.20 4.99
N GLN A 7 -12.41 3.23 5.82
CA GLN A 7 -11.08 3.67 5.39
C GLN A 7 -9.97 2.72 5.85
N ASN A 8 -8.92 2.66 5.03
CA ASN A 8 -7.78 1.77 5.22
C ASN A 8 -6.60 2.48 5.95
N SER A 9 -6.90 3.50 6.70
CA SER A 9 -5.97 4.34 7.46
C SER A 9 -6.58 4.74 8.80
N LEU A 10 -5.80 5.40 9.67
CA LEU A 10 -6.31 5.91 10.95
C LEU A 10 -7.32 7.03 10.74
N TYR A 11 -8.41 6.96 11.49
CA TYR A 11 -9.39 8.05 11.56
C TYR A 11 -8.86 9.22 12.41
N PHE A 12 -8.30 8.89 13.59
CA PHE A 12 -7.69 9.85 14.52
C PHE A 12 -6.57 9.20 15.33
N PRO A 13 -5.41 9.89 15.49
CA PRO A 13 -5.03 11.11 14.77
C PRO A 13 -4.83 10.85 13.27
N ALA A 14 -5.23 11.81 12.44
CA ALA A 14 -5.10 11.69 11.01
C ALA A 14 -3.66 12.04 10.56
N HIS A 15 -2.99 11.11 9.88
CA HIS A 15 -1.61 11.31 9.44
C HIS A 15 -1.48 11.91 8.04
N GLY A 16 -2.55 11.92 7.25
CA GLY A 16 -2.59 12.43 5.89
C GLY A 16 -3.70 13.45 5.65
N GLY A 17 -3.54 14.31 4.63
CA GLY A 17 -4.57 15.28 4.26
C GLY A 17 -5.91 14.64 3.86
N GLY A 18 -5.87 13.46 3.23
CA GLY A 18 -7.06 12.67 2.89
C GLY A 18 -7.79 12.15 4.13
N ASP A 19 -7.06 11.58 5.08
CA ASP A 19 -7.62 11.08 6.34
C ASP A 19 -8.26 12.20 7.16
N LYS A 20 -7.55 13.34 7.26
CA LYS A 20 -8.05 14.55 7.93
C LYS A 20 -9.33 15.06 7.26
N SER A 21 -9.40 15.03 5.92
CA SER A 21 -10.60 15.44 5.19
C SER A 21 -11.78 14.48 5.41
N ASN A 22 -11.54 13.16 5.43
CA ASN A 22 -12.59 12.18 5.75
C ASN A 22 -13.15 12.40 7.14
N ARG A 23 -12.26 12.58 8.13
CA ARG A 23 -12.65 12.85 9.51
C ARG A 23 -13.51 14.10 9.62
N LEU A 24 -13.04 15.22 9.11
CA LEU A 24 -13.75 16.49 9.19
C LEU A 24 -15.11 16.46 8.49
N LEU A 25 -15.20 15.77 7.35
CA LEU A 25 -16.47 15.56 6.66
C LEU A 25 -17.45 14.77 7.54
N MET A 26 -17.02 13.65 8.14
CA MET A 26 -17.88 12.84 9.00
C MET A 26 -18.32 13.59 10.25
N GLU A 27 -17.41 14.33 10.90
CA GLU A 27 -17.71 15.17 12.06
C GLU A 27 -18.71 16.29 11.70
N ALA A 28 -18.55 16.94 10.52
CA ALA A 28 -19.47 17.96 10.06
C ALA A 28 -20.88 17.39 9.73
N LEU A 29 -20.95 16.19 9.15
CA LEU A 29 -22.22 15.50 8.91
C LEU A 29 -22.90 15.09 10.22
N ALA A 30 -22.14 14.64 11.22
CA ALA A 30 -22.66 14.33 12.54
C ALA A 30 -23.23 15.57 13.23
N ALA A 31 -22.54 16.72 13.16
CA ALA A 31 -23.01 18.00 13.67
C ALA A 31 -24.31 18.49 13.00
N ARG A 32 -24.62 18.02 11.79
CA ARG A 32 -25.87 18.29 11.06
C ARG A 32 -26.98 17.30 11.37
N GLY A 33 -26.78 16.43 12.37
CA GLY A 33 -27.80 15.48 12.87
C GLY A 33 -27.83 14.13 12.15
N HIS A 34 -26.80 13.80 11.35
CA HIS A 34 -26.68 12.45 10.81
C HIS A 34 -26.05 11.49 11.83
N VAL A 35 -26.45 10.21 11.77
CA VAL A 35 -25.84 9.16 12.59
C VAL A 35 -24.62 8.64 11.84
N CYS A 36 -23.44 9.01 12.31
CA CYS A 36 -22.17 8.74 11.63
C CYS A 36 -21.35 7.67 12.36
N ARG A 37 -20.85 6.71 11.60
CA ARG A 37 -19.91 5.68 12.08
C ARG A 37 -18.71 5.58 11.14
N ALA A 38 -17.54 5.26 11.69
CA ALA A 38 -16.33 5.00 10.90
C ALA A 38 -15.71 3.66 11.28
N VAL A 39 -15.32 2.88 10.27
CA VAL A 39 -14.43 1.72 10.41
C VAL A 39 -13.10 2.10 9.80
N ALA A 40 -12.07 2.12 10.63
CA ALA A 40 -10.72 2.50 10.28
C ALA A 40 -9.73 1.40 10.69
N ARG A 41 -8.47 1.54 10.38
CA ARG A 41 -7.43 0.61 10.86
C ARG A 41 -6.18 1.34 11.28
N ILE A 42 -5.37 0.70 12.12
CA ILE A 42 -4.01 1.16 12.41
C ILE A 42 -3.23 1.24 11.10
N ALA A 43 -2.52 2.35 10.91
CA ALA A 43 -1.76 2.59 9.69
C ALA A 43 -0.67 1.52 9.47
N VAL A 44 -0.43 1.19 8.20
CA VAL A 44 0.70 0.34 7.80
C VAL A 44 2.03 1.02 8.16
N PHE A 45 2.04 2.35 8.19
CA PHE A 45 3.17 3.21 8.57
C PHE A 45 2.81 4.01 9.83
N GLY A 46 3.73 4.12 10.78
CA GLY A 46 3.51 4.83 12.05
C GLY A 46 3.16 3.88 13.20
N VAL A 47 2.16 4.24 14.01
CA VAL A 47 1.72 3.44 15.15
C VAL A 47 1.13 2.12 14.66
N ARG A 48 1.82 1.01 14.95
CA ARG A 48 1.46 -0.33 14.47
C ARG A 48 0.99 -1.27 15.56
N GLN A 49 1.04 -0.82 16.82
CA GLN A 49 0.67 -1.61 17.98
C GLN A 49 -0.48 -0.94 18.72
N ARG A 50 -1.41 -1.75 19.17
CA ARG A 50 -2.61 -1.28 19.89
C ARG A 50 -2.25 -0.46 21.12
N GLU A 51 -1.28 -0.91 21.91
CA GLU A 51 -0.86 -0.25 23.15
C GLU A 51 -0.27 1.14 22.87
N ALA A 52 0.53 1.28 21.83
CA ALA A 52 1.08 2.56 21.41
C ALA A 52 -0.01 3.50 20.90
N TYR A 53 -1.00 2.97 20.19
CA TYR A 53 -2.15 3.75 19.74
C TYR A 53 -3.02 4.26 20.92
N LEU A 54 -3.31 3.39 21.91
CA LEU A 54 -4.04 3.79 23.10
C LEU A 54 -3.29 4.85 23.92
N ALA A 55 -1.96 4.72 24.04
CA ALA A 55 -1.11 5.72 24.69
C ALA A 55 -1.16 7.07 23.97
N GLU A 56 -1.15 7.06 22.62
CA GLU A 56 -1.26 8.27 21.81
C GLU A 56 -2.63 8.95 21.97
N LEU A 57 -3.72 8.18 21.99
CA LEU A 57 -5.06 8.72 22.25
C LEU A 57 -5.16 9.33 23.65
N ALA A 58 -4.65 8.64 24.68
CA ALA A 58 -4.63 9.13 26.05
C ALA A 58 -3.83 10.42 26.22
N ALA A 59 -2.66 10.53 25.57
CA ALA A 59 -1.84 11.73 25.54
C ALA A 59 -2.56 12.95 24.92
N ARG A 60 -3.57 12.70 24.07
CA ARG A 60 -4.42 13.72 23.43
C ARG A 60 -5.75 13.94 24.16
N GLY A 61 -5.95 13.29 25.31
CA GLY A 61 -7.18 13.39 26.10
C GLY A 61 -8.40 12.74 25.43
N VAL A 62 -8.19 11.75 24.56
CA VAL A 62 -9.26 11.01 23.89
C VAL A 62 -9.51 9.69 24.63
N GLU A 63 -10.72 9.55 25.15
CA GLU A 63 -11.16 8.29 25.76
C GLU A 63 -11.38 7.22 24.69
N ALA A 64 -10.81 6.05 24.91
CA ALA A 64 -10.95 4.91 24.03
C ALA A 64 -11.04 3.61 24.83
N ARG A 65 -11.79 2.64 24.32
CA ARG A 65 -11.93 1.32 24.93
C ARG A 65 -11.48 0.22 23.99
N THR A 66 -10.92 -0.83 24.53
CA THR A 66 -10.64 -2.05 23.79
C THR A 66 -11.91 -2.90 23.74
N ALA A 67 -12.28 -3.33 22.54
CA ALA A 67 -13.38 -4.27 22.31
C ALA A 67 -12.86 -5.60 21.74
N ASP A 68 -13.72 -6.61 21.75
CA ASP A 68 -13.39 -7.95 21.25
C ASP A 68 -12.98 -7.94 19.77
N GLY A 69 -12.11 -8.88 19.40
CA GLY A 69 -11.68 -9.05 18.02
C GLY A 69 -10.64 -8.05 17.53
N GLY A 70 -9.85 -7.45 18.44
CA GLY A 70 -8.77 -6.55 18.08
C GLY A 70 -9.27 -5.16 17.63
N LEU A 71 -10.30 -4.65 18.31
CA LEU A 71 -10.86 -3.32 18.06
C LEU A 71 -10.47 -2.34 19.17
N VAL A 72 -10.23 -1.10 18.78
CA VAL A 72 -10.25 0.06 19.67
C VAL A 72 -11.42 0.94 19.24
N GLU A 73 -12.32 1.21 20.18
CA GLU A 73 -13.50 2.03 19.96
C GLU A 73 -13.34 3.37 20.65
N LEU A 74 -13.73 4.42 19.97
CA LEU A 74 -13.75 5.78 20.49
C LEU A 74 -14.93 6.55 19.87
N GLU A 75 -15.31 7.65 20.50
CA GLU A 75 -16.24 8.60 19.94
C GLU A 75 -15.54 9.95 19.76
N ARG A 76 -15.78 10.60 18.62
CA ARG A 76 -15.23 11.91 18.37
C ARG A 76 -16.23 12.79 17.61
N HIS A 77 -16.60 13.92 18.22
CA HIS A 77 -17.51 14.91 17.66
C HIS A 77 -18.78 14.28 17.02
N GLY A 78 -19.40 13.34 17.76
CA GLY A 78 -20.63 12.66 17.32
C GLY A 78 -20.42 11.53 16.31
N VAL A 79 -19.17 11.14 16.01
CA VAL A 79 -18.85 10.00 15.15
C VAL A 79 -18.37 8.82 16.00
N ALA A 80 -19.08 7.69 15.94
CA ALA A 80 -18.63 6.44 16.54
C ALA A 80 -17.56 5.79 15.66
N VAL A 81 -16.37 5.55 16.20
CA VAL A 81 -15.21 5.06 15.44
C VAL A 81 -14.77 3.70 15.98
N SER A 82 -14.63 2.74 15.08
CA SER A 82 -14.04 1.43 15.37
C SER A 82 -12.73 1.29 14.60
N VAL A 83 -11.60 1.23 15.31
CA VAL A 83 -10.27 1.09 14.70
C VAL A 83 -9.81 -0.37 14.83
N VAL A 84 -9.61 -1.01 13.71
CA VAL A 84 -9.07 -2.38 13.63
C VAL A 84 -7.57 -2.34 13.91
N THR A 85 -7.15 -2.90 15.04
CA THR A 85 -5.74 -2.97 15.43
C THR A 85 -5.09 -4.29 15.04
N GLU A 86 -5.90 -5.35 14.92
CA GLU A 86 -5.48 -6.70 14.57
C GLU A 86 -6.51 -7.37 13.66
N GLY A 87 -6.08 -8.27 12.81
CA GLY A 87 -6.99 -9.08 12.01
C GLY A 87 -7.43 -8.46 10.68
N ASN A 88 -8.62 -8.82 10.21
CA ASN A 88 -9.11 -8.51 8.87
C ASN A 88 -10.10 -7.34 8.88
N SER A 89 -9.67 -6.17 8.38
CA SER A 89 -10.51 -4.97 8.29
C SER A 89 -11.79 -5.18 7.48
N ARG A 90 -11.77 -6.02 6.43
CA ARG A 90 -12.97 -6.33 5.62
C ARG A 90 -14.02 -7.09 6.44
N ALA A 91 -13.59 -8.03 7.29
CA ALA A 91 -14.52 -8.78 8.15
C ALA A 91 -15.19 -7.87 9.20
N HIS A 92 -14.43 -6.95 9.80
CA HIS A 92 -14.98 -5.96 10.74
C HIS A 92 -15.92 -4.97 10.02
N PHE A 93 -15.56 -4.55 8.82
CA PHE A 93 -16.41 -3.69 8.00
C PHE A 93 -17.73 -4.40 7.62
N ALA A 94 -17.67 -5.67 7.20
CA ALA A 94 -18.88 -6.45 6.90
C ALA A 94 -19.80 -6.61 8.12
N ARG A 95 -19.23 -6.79 9.32
CA ARG A 95 -20.00 -6.80 10.58
C ARG A 95 -20.64 -5.44 10.84
N ALA A 96 -19.88 -4.36 10.70
CA ALA A 96 -20.40 -3.00 10.87
C ALA A 96 -21.55 -2.69 9.90
N LEU A 97 -21.49 -3.16 8.64
CA LEU A 97 -22.59 -3.08 7.67
C LEU A 97 -23.82 -3.81 8.17
N ALA A 98 -23.67 -5.05 8.66
CA ALA A 98 -24.77 -5.88 9.14
C ALA A 98 -25.43 -5.32 10.41
N GLU A 99 -24.67 -4.65 11.29
CA GLU A 99 -25.18 -4.08 12.54
C GLU A 99 -25.73 -2.67 12.37
N PHE A 100 -25.02 -1.86 11.58
CA PHE A 100 -25.33 -0.44 11.47
C PHE A 100 -26.40 -0.14 10.42
N HIS A 101 -26.61 -0.98 9.41
CA HIS A 101 -27.56 -0.75 8.33
C HIS A 101 -27.50 0.68 7.76
N PRO A 102 -26.36 1.08 7.15
CA PRO A 102 -26.19 2.44 6.64
C PRO A 102 -27.11 2.74 5.45
N ASP A 103 -27.53 4.02 5.33
CA ASP A 103 -28.15 4.55 4.12
C ASP A 103 -27.10 4.82 3.03
N ALA A 104 -25.92 5.29 3.47
CA ALA A 104 -24.79 5.61 2.59
C ALA A 104 -23.47 5.05 3.16
N ILE A 105 -22.62 4.55 2.24
CA ILE A 105 -21.26 4.07 2.55
C ILE A 105 -20.27 4.93 1.79
N LEU A 106 -19.29 5.48 2.51
CA LEU A 106 -18.19 6.25 1.95
C LEU A 106 -16.93 5.36 1.94
N THR A 107 -16.30 5.22 0.77
CA THR A 107 -14.98 4.60 0.60
C THR A 107 -14.08 5.57 -0.18
N SER A 108 -12.78 5.41 -0.12
CA SER A 108 -11.88 6.34 -0.80
C SER A 108 -10.63 5.67 -1.39
N THR A 109 -9.82 6.47 -2.07
CA THR A 109 -8.56 6.05 -2.71
C THR A 109 -7.48 5.57 -1.73
N ASP A 110 -7.70 5.61 -0.42
CA ASP A 110 -6.82 5.03 0.60
C ASP A 110 -6.89 3.49 0.67
N ASP A 111 -7.81 2.87 -0.08
CA ASP A 111 -7.93 1.42 -0.28
C ASP A 111 -7.52 1.02 -1.72
N PRO A 112 -6.21 1.01 -2.05
CA PRO A 112 -5.76 0.70 -3.42
C PRO A 112 -6.07 -0.73 -3.86
N ALA A 113 -6.31 -1.64 -2.92
CA ALA A 113 -6.76 -3.00 -3.18
C ALA A 113 -8.28 -3.07 -3.47
N GLN A 114 -9.04 -2.02 -3.17
CA GLN A 114 -10.50 -1.92 -3.30
C GLN A 114 -11.27 -3.03 -2.56
N LEU A 115 -10.75 -3.47 -1.43
CA LEU A 115 -11.40 -4.49 -0.61
C LEU A 115 -12.62 -3.92 0.12
N LEU A 116 -12.52 -2.69 0.61
CA LEU A 116 -13.61 -1.98 1.28
C LEU A 116 -14.67 -1.54 0.26
N LEU A 117 -14.24 -1.01 -0.89
CA LEU A 117 -15.14 -0.66 -1.99
C LEU A 117 -15.92 -1.91 -2.47
N GLY A 118 -15.25 -3.05 -2.66
CA GLY A 118 -15.93 -4.29 -3.06
C GLY A 118 -16.99 -4.70 -2.06
N ALA A 119 -16.67 -4.72 -0.76
CA ALA A 119 -17.63 -5.06 0.29
C ALA A 119 -18.80 -4.04 0.41
N ALA A 120 -18.54 -2.75 0.12
CA ALA A 120 -19.57 -1.74 0.07
C ALA A 120 -20.55 -1.95 -1.10
N LEU A 121 -20.02 -2.29 -2.27
CA LEU A 121 -20.84 -2.56 -3.48
C LEU A 121 -21.69 -3.83 -3.34
N ASP A 122 -21.24 -4.80 -2.53
CA ASP A 122 -21.97 -6.03 -2.22
C ASP A 122 -23.21 -5.76 -1.32
N ASP A 123 -23.30 -4.61 -0.61
CA ASP A 123 -24.50 -4.26 0.17
C ASP A 123 -25.65 -3.83 -0.77
N PRO A 124 -26.81 -4.52 -0.74
CA PRO A 124 -27.89 -4.26 -1.69
C PRO A 124 -28.71 -2.99 -1.37
N ARG A 125 -28.51 -2.37 -0.20
CA ARG A 125 -29.38 -1.29 0.31
C ARG A 125 -28.68 0.06 0.26
N ALA A 126 -27.48 0.14 0.83
CA ALA A 126 -26.76 1.40 0.98
C ALA A 126 -26.29 1.99 -0.35
N ARG A 127 -26.24 3.31 -0.46
CA ARG A 127 -25.60 4.01 -1.56
C ARG A 127 -24.10 4.06 -1.34
N VAL A 128 -23.35 3.76 -2.37
CA VAL A 128 -21.89 3.77 -2.31
C VAL A 128 -21.35 5.04 -2.95
N VAL A 129 -20.63 5.84 -2.15
CA VAL A 129 -19.91 7.02 -2.62
C VAL A 129 -18.42 6.76 -2.56
N TYR A 130 -17.76 6.87 -3.72
CA TYR A 130 -16.31 6.73 -3.82
C TYR A 130 -15.63 8.08 -3.84
N LEU A 131 -14.74 8.33 -2.86
CA LEU A 131 -14.05 9.60 -2.69
C LEU A 131 -12.66 9.53 -3.34
N VAL A 132 -12.45 10.29 -4.42
CA VAL A 132 -11.15 10.38 -5.10
C VAL A 132 -10.32 11.49 -4.47
N ARG A 133 -9.22 11.10 -3.79
CA ARG A 133 -8.35 11.98 -3.00
C ARG A 133 -7.05 12.35 -3.70
N ALA A 134 -6.61 11.56 -4.70
CA ALA A 134 -5.38 11.81 -5.44
C ALA A 134 -5.40 11.07 -6.77
N THR A 135 -4.83 11.68 -7.81
CA THR A 135 -4.74 11.07 -9.14
C THR A 135 -3.79 9.89 -9.19
N VAL A 136 -2.72 9.90 -8.40
CA VAL A 136 -1.75 8.79 -8.29
C VAL A 136 -2.32 7.52 -7.63
N ALA A 137 -3.45 7.65 -6.92
CA ALA A 137 -4.07 6.56 -6.18
C ALA A 137 -5.26 5.91 -6.90
N VAL A 138 -5.66 6.43 -8.08
CA VAL A 138 -6.67 5.79 -8.92
C VAL A 138 -6.04 4.81 -9.92
N PRO A 139 -6.76 3.77 -10.38
CA PRO A 139 -6.20 2.74 -11.25
C PRO A 139 -6.23 3.09 -12.75
N PHE A 140 -6.20 4.39 -13.11
CA PHE A 140 -6.28 4.89 -14.48
C PHE A 140 -5.52 6.21 -14.65
N GLY A 141 -5.22 6.54 -15.90
CA GLY A 141 -4.60 7.80 -16.30
C GLY A 141 -3.07 7.82 -16.17
N PRO A 142 -2.43 8.91 -16.61
CA PRO A 142 -0.97 9.01 -16.71
C PRO A 142 -0.26 9.04 -15.35
N ASP A 143 -0.90 9.54 -14.29
CA ASP A 143 -0.32 9.62 -12.95
C ASP A 143 -0.31 8.26 -12.23
N CYS A 144 -0.99 7.25 -12.80
CA CYS A 144 -1.14 5.95 -12.18
C CYS A 144 0.07 5.05 -12.41
N ALA A 145 0.75 4.62 -11.33
CA ALA A 145 1.84 3.67 -11.43
C ALA A 145 1.37 2.22 -11.76
N PHE A 146 0.13 1.86 -11.42
CA PHE A 146 -0.41 0.49 -11.56
C PHE A 146 -1.81 0.50 -12.18
N PRO A 147 -1.96 0.77 -13.49
CA PRO A 147 -3.26 0.85 -14.15
C PRO A 147 -3.98 -0.50 -14.16
N SER A 148 -5.31 -0.47 -13.95
CA SER A 148 -6.13 -1.69 -13.92
C SER A 148 -7.57 -1.40 -14.36
N GLU A 149 -7.96 -1.91 -15.51
CA GLU A 149 -9.33 -1.75 -16.01
C GLU A 149 -10.37 -2.42 -15.08
N ALA A 150 -10.04 -3.57 -14.49
CA ALA A 150 -10.93 -4.24 -13.54
C ALA A 150 -11.22 -3.38 -12.30
N LYS A 151 -10.22 -2.69 -11.77
CA LYS A 151 -10.39 -1.76 -10.65
C LYS A 151 -11.12 -0.48 -11.08
N THR A 152 -10.87 0.01 -12.29
CA THR A 152 -11.58 1.15 -12.86
C THR A 152 -13.07 0.84 -13.04
N ALA A 153 -13.38 -0.33 -13.60
CA ALA A 153 -14.75 -0.80 -13.75
C ALA A 153 -15.49 -0.96 -12.41
N ARG A 154 -14.76 -1.30 -11.34
CA ARG A 154 -15.35 -1.39 -9.99
C ARG A 154 -15.70 -0.01 -9.44
N ILE A 155 -14.86 1.00 -9.64
CA ILE A 155 -15.17 2.39 -9.23
C ILE A 155 -16.41 2.90 -9.96
N ARG A 156 -16.57 2.57 -11.26
CA ARG A 156 -17.77 2.94 -12.05
C ARG A 156 -19.08 2.38 -11.51
N GLN A 157 -19.04 1.37 -10.63
CA GLN A 157 -20.23 0.81 -9.98
C GLN A 157 -20.70 1.61 -8.76
N ALA A 158 -19.90 2.55 -8.26
CA ALA A 158 -20.32 3.42 -7.19
C ALA A 158 -21.49 4.32 -7.63
N ASP A 159 -22.45 4.58 -6.73
CA ASP A 159 -23.61 5.44 -7.00
C ASP A 159 -23.19 6.88 -7.28
N ARG A 160 -22.07 7.32 -6.67
CA ARG A 160 -21.43 8.63 -6.89
C ARG A 160 -19.91 8.51 -6.78
N VAL A 161 -19.23 9.25 -7.63
CA VAL A 161 -17.77 9.47 -7.55
C VAL A 161 -17.54 10.94 -7.24
N VAL A 162 -16.98 11.22 -6.06
CA VAL A 162 -16.76 12.58 -5.56
C VAL A 162 -15.27 12.88 -5.46
N CYS A 163 -14.85 13.99 -6.00
CA CYS A 163 -13.46 14.41 -6.10
C CYS A 163 -13.19 15.64 -5.22
N VAL A 164 -11.96 15.72 -4.70
CA VAL A 164 -11.54 16.78 -3.75
C VAL A 164 -11.28 18.14 -4.43
N SER A 165 -11.18 18.17 -5.75
CA SER A 165 -10.95 19.37 -6.56
C SER A 165 -11.53 19.18 -7.95
N GLU A 166 -11.73 20.26 -8.68
CA GLU A 166 -12.18 20.19 -10.08
C GLU A 166 -11.11 19.55 -10.97
N TYR A 167 -9.82 19.80 -10.67
CA TYR A 167 -8.70 19.11 -11.33
C TYR A 167 -8.84 17.59 -11.24
N VAL A 168 -9.09 17.05 -10.05
CA VAL A 168 -9.26 15.59 -9.85
C VAL A 168 -10.54 15.08 -10.49
N ALA A 169 -11.61 15.88 -10.51
CA ALA A 169 -12.86 15.52 -11.19
C ALA A 169 -12.66 15.42 -12.70
N ASP A 170 -12.02 16.43 -13.31
CA ASP A 170 -11.65 16.42 -14.72
C ASP A 170 -10.74 15.27 -15.11
N TYR A 171 -9.73 14.99 -14.29
CA TYR A 171 -8.86 13.84 -14.48
C TYR A 171 -9.65 12.52 -14.45
N THR A 172 -10.56 12.38 -13.49
CA THR A 172 -11.39 11.18 -13.32
C THR A 172 -12.37 11.01 -14.47
N ARG A 173 -12.98 12.08 -14.96
CA ARG A 173 -13.86 12.07 -16.15
C ARG A 173 -13.09 11.66 -17.40
N ARG A 174 -11.94 12.32 -17.67
CA ARG A 174 -11.13 12.08 -18.88
C ARG A 174 -10.49 10.70 -18.94
N HIS A 175 -9.89 10.26 -17.85
CA HIS A 175 -9.09 9.03 -17.84
C HIS A 175 -9.85 7.83 -17.26
N GLY A 176 -10.81 8.04 -16.38
CA GLY A 176 -11.62 7.00 -15.77
C GLY A 176 -12.91 6.67 -16.57
N GLY A 177 -13.34 7.59 -17.45
CA GLY A 177 -14.56 7.43 -18.24
C GLY A 177 -15.80 7.26 -17.37
N MET A 178 -15.91 8.05 -16.28
CA MET A 178 -17.02 7.99 -15.33
C MET A 178 -17.51 9.38 -14.97
N ASP A 179 -18.78 9.49 -14.59
CA ASP A 179 -19.35 10.71 -14.06
C ASP A 179 -18.75 11.00 -12.67
N ALA A 180 -17.96 12.05 -12.58
CA ALA A 180 -17.28 12.45 -11.34
C ALA A 180 -17.54 13.94 -11.08
N VAL A 181 -17.90 14.24 -9.84
CA VAL A 181 -18.22 15.60 -9.43
C VAL A 181 -17.24 16.12 -8.39
N HIS A 182 -16.90 17.40 -8.47
CA HIS A 182 -16.21 18.07 -7.38
C HIS A 182 -17.23 18.50 -6.33
N VAL A 183 -17.01 18.07 -5.10
CA VAL A 183 -17.67 18.62 -3.92
C VAL A 183 -16.59 18.99 -2.92
N PRO A 184 -16.63 20.16 -2.29
CA PRO A 184 -15.59 20.61 -1.36
C PRO A 184 -15.64 19.83 -0.03
N ILE A 185 -15.24 18.56 -0.09
CA ILE A 185 -15.16 17.63 1.06
C ILE A 185 -13.90 17.79 1.89
N SER A 186 -12.94 18.58 1.44
CA SER A 186 -11.72 18.92 2.17
C SER A 186 -11.95 20.09 3.11
N LEU A 187 -12.91 19.94 4.04
CA LEU A 187 -13.20 20.94 5.04
C LEU A 187 -11.96 21.28 5.86
N LEU A 188 -11.87 22.53 6.27
CA LEU A 188 -10.86 23.00 7.20
C LEU A 188 -11.42 22.93 8.63
N GLU A 189 -10.54 22.78 9.62
CA GLU A 189 -10.98 22.80 11.01
C GLU A 189 -11.60 24.17 11.33
N PRO A 190 -12.70 24.20 12.11
CA PRO A 190 -13.38 25.43 12.48
C PRO A 190 -12.58 26.15 13.58
N GLU A 191 -11.40 26.63 13.27
CA GLU A 191 -10.52 27.34 14.19
C GLU A 191 -10.53 28.84 13.89
N VAL A 192 -10.27 29.62 14.92
CA VAL A 192 -9.83 31.00 14.71
C VAL A 192 -8.42 30.92 14.12
N TRP A 193 -8.27 31.31 12.86
CA TRP A 193 -6.99 31.25 12.14
C TRP A 193 -6.10 32.39 12.61
N PRO A 194 -5.05 32.15 13.45
CA PRO A 194 -4.17 33.20 13.92
C PRO A 194 -3.40 33.80 12.75
N ASP A 195 -3.15 35.09 12.80
CA ASP A 195 -2.26 35.75 11.87
C ASP A 195 -0.82 35.57 12.33
N LEU A 196 -0.12 34.60 11.73
CA LEU A 196 1.23 34.19 12.10
C LEU A 196 2.31 34.72 11.14
N GLY A 197 1.90 35.08 9.91
CA GLY A 197 2.84 35.55 8.90
C GLY A 197 3.57 36.81 9.33
N ARG A 198 4.90 36.79 9.32
CA ARG A 198 5.77 37.92 9.61
C ARG A 198 6.94 37.90 8.65
N PHE A 199 7.32 39.07 8.11
CA PHE A 199 8.46 39.19 7.22
C PHE A 199 9.76 38.75 7.89
N ASP A 200 9.88 38.93 9.18
CA ASP A 200 11.07 38.64 9.97
C ASP A 200 11.09 37.18 10.48
N CYS A 201 10.13 36.34 10.09
CA CYS A 201 10.19 34.91 10.38
C CYS A 201 11.44 34.29 9.78
N GLN A 202 11.97 33.28 10.51
CA GLN A 202 13.32 32.77 10.29
C GLN A 202 13.46 32.00 8.97
N PHE A 203 12.48 31.18 8.60
CA PHE A 203 12.68 30.13 7.61
C PHE A 203 11.84 30.27 6.34
N VAL A 204 12.42 29.85 5.23
CA VAL A 204 11.71 29.41 4.04
C VAL A 204 11.51 27.90 4.18
N THR A 205 10.27 27.43 4.30
CA THR A 205 9.97 26.09 4.82
C THR A 205 9.42 25.16 3.73
N LEU A 206 9.91 23.92 3.68
CA LEU A 206 9.33 22.81 2.91
C LEU A 206 8.91 21.68 3.84
N VAL A 207 7.66 21.25 3.77
CA VAL A 207 7.14 20.10 4.49
C VAL A 207 7.18 18.86 3.58
N ASN A 208 7.65 17.73 4.12
CA ASN A 208 7.85 16.47 3.42
C ASN A 208 8.85 16.57 2.26
N PRO A 209 10.10 16.96 2.52
CA PRO A 209 11.13 17.08 1.49
C PRO A 209 11.47 15.70 0.91
N CYS A 210 10.91 15.39 -0.25
CA CYS A 210 11.13 14.15 -1.01
C CYS A 210 11.01 14.40 -2.51
N ALA A 211 11.36 13.41 -3.33
CA ALA A 211 11.39 13.52 -4.78
C ALA A 211 10.11 14.13 -5.37
N VAL A 212 8.94 13.54 -5.04
CA VAL A 212 7.65 13.99 -5.58
C VAL A 212 7.20 15.35 -5.03
N LYS A 213 7.71 15.78 -3.89
CA LYS A 213 7.43 17.09 -3.28
C LYS A 213 8.47 18.15 -3.62
N GLY A 214 9.39 17.84 -4.56
CA GLY A 214 10.33 18.79 -5.13
C GLY A 214 11.50 19.15 -4.22
N ILE A 215 12.04 18.19 -3.48
CA ILE A 215 13.29 18.39 -2.70
C ILE A 215 14.41 18.97 -3.59
N ALA A 216 14.48 18.57 -4.87
CA ALA A 216 15.48 19.07 -5.80
C ALA A 216 15.46 20.63 -5.95
N ILE A 217 14.26 21.23 -5.91
CA ILE A 217 14.09 22.69 -5.95
C ILE A 217 14.57 23.31 -4.63
N LEU A 218 14.23 22.74 -3.47
CA LEU A 218 14.72 23.21 -2.17
C LEU A 218 16.25 23.20 -2.13
N LEU A 219 16.88 22.08 -2.53
CA LEU A 219 18.33 21.94 -2.54
C LEU A 219 18.99 22.96 -3.48
N GLY A 220 18.45 23.13 -4.71
CA GLY A 220 18.94 24.12 -5.66
C GLY A 220 18.80 25.57 -5.18
N LEU A 221 17.71 25.90 -4.47
CA LEU A 221 17.54 27.20 -3.82
C LEU A 221 18.54 27.39 -2.68
N ALA A 222 18.74 26.39 -1.83
CA ALA A 222 19.69 26.47 -0.73
C ALA A 222 21.13 26.64 -1.23
N ASP A 223 21.52 25.94 -2.30
CA ASP A 223 22.84 26.06 -2.91
C ASP A 223 23.06 27.44 -3.56
N SER A 224 22.00 28.04 -4.15
CA SER A 224 22.09 29.33 -4.86
C SER A 224 21.80 30.56 -4.00
N MET A 225 21.36 30.39 -2.76
CA MET A 225 20.99 31.45 -1.80
C MET A 225 21.51 31.10 -0.39
N PRO A 226 22.84 31.05 -0.17
CA PRO A 226 23.43 30.64 1.10
C PRO A 226 23.09 31.57 2.28
N GLU A 227 22.67 32.80 1.99
CA GLU A 227 22.25 33.81 2.96
C GLU A 227 20.82 33.57 3.49
N VAL A 228 20.03 32.72 2.84
CA VAL A 228 18.65 32.41 3.23
C VAL A 228 18.63 31.18 4.12
N ALA A 229 17.94 31.28 5.26
CA ALA A 229 17.72 30.13 6.13
C ALA A 229 16.50 29.33 5.67
N PHE A 230 16.70 28.07 5.37
CA PHE A 230 15.64 27.13 5.00
C PHE A 230 15.30 26.20 6.17
N ALA A 231 14.06 25.71 6.20
CA ALA A 231 13.64 24.62 7.06
C ALA A 231 13.04 23.45 6.24
N ALA A 232 13.43 22.26 6.57
CA ALA A 232 12.89 21.02 6.01
C ALA A 232 12.22 20.21 7.14
N VAL A 233 10.96 19.79 6.94
CA VAL A 233 10.20 18.99 7.91
C VAL A 233 9.96 17.60 7.33
N PRO A 234 10.84 16.60 7.60
CA PRO A 234 10.70 15.25 7.11
C PRO A 234 9.41 14.58 7.62
N THR A 235 8.64 14.00 6.71
CA THR A 235 7.45 13.22 7.04
C THR A 235 7.45 11.88 6.27
N TRP A 236 6.29 11.38 5.84
CA TRP A 236 6.12 10.05 5.26
C TRP A 236 6.96 9.76 4.00
N GLY A 237 7.24 10.77 3.18
CA GLY A 237 7.93 10.57 1.89
C GLY A 237 9.46 10.75 1.95
N THR A 238 9.98 11.35 3.01
CA THR A 238 11.43 11.66 3.12
C THR A 238 12.22 10.40 3.45
N ASN A 239 13.03 9.92 2.51
CA ASN A 239 13.85 8.72 2.65
C ASN A 239 15.23 9.04 3.27
N ARG A 240 16.12 8.03 3.31
CA ARG A 240 17.47 8.17 3.89
C ARG A 240 18.38 9.08 3.05
N GLU A 241 18.27 9.00 1.73
CA GLU A 241 19.09 9.79 0.80
C GLU A 241 18.66 11.26 0.85
N ASP A 242 17.36 11.54 0.89
CA ASP A 242 16.83 12.89 1.10
C ASP A 242 17.39 13.52 2.38
N ARG A 243 17.39 12.76 3.50
CA ARG A 243 17.94 13.24 4.78
C ARG A 243 19.42 13.54 4.71
N ALA A 244 20.20 12.71 4.02
CA ALA A 244 21.62 12.94 3.81
C ALA A 244 21.86 14.22 3.00
N ALA A 245 21.14 14.41 1.89
CA ALA A 245 21.23 15.60 1.05
C ALA A 245 20.86 16.90 1.79
N LEU A 246 19.86 16.84 2.68
CA LEU A 246 19.52 17.98 3.54
C LEU A 246 20.63 18.31 4.55
N ALA A 247 21.26 17.29 5.15
CA ALA A 247 22.29 17.45 6.16
C ALA A 247 23.61 18.04 5.61
N GLU A 248 23.87 17.89 4.31
CA GLU A 248 25.04 18.47 3.64
C GLU A 248 25.00 20.01 3.57
N ARG A 249 23.85 20.63 3.74
CA ARG A 249 23.63 22.08 3.54
C ARG A 249 23.47 22.82 4.85
N ARG A 250 24.41 23.70 5.17
CA ARG A 250 24.47 24.42 6.45
C ARG A 250 23.31 25.41 6.66
N ASN A 251 22.69 25.86 5.59
CA ASN A 251 21.57 26.81 5.61
C ASN A 251 20.20 26.11 5.60
N ILE A 252 20.15 24.76 5.71
CA ILE A 252 18.92 23.99 5.89
C ILE A 252 18.84 23.44 7.32
N ALA A 253 17.86 23.87 8.09
CA ALA A 253 17.52 23.30 9.38
C ALA A 253 16.51 22.14 9.18
N VAL A 254 16.84 20.94 9.64
CA VAL A 254 15.89 19.82 9.68
C VAL A 254 15.11 19.91 10.99
N LEU A 255 13.78 20.12 10.87
CA LEU A 255 12.87 20.26 12.00
C LEU A 255 12.02 18.99 12.17
N ASP A 256 11.67 18.68 13.41
CA ASP A 256 10.75 17.59 13.69
C ASP A 256 9.32 17.95 13.25
N PRO A 257 8.52 16.96 12.77
CA PRO A 257 7.10 17.14 12.52
C PRO A 257 6.38 17.60 13.79
N VAL A 258 5.42 18.50 13.63
CA VAL A 258 4.61 19.05 14.72
C VAL A 258 3.14 18.69 14.53
N ASP A 259 2.43 18.42 15.63
CA ASP A 259 0.98 18.20 15.60
C ASP A 259 0.20 19.51 15.37
N ASP A 260 0.63 20.57 16.04
CA ASP A 260 0.10 21.92 15.85
C ASP A 260 0.91 22.65 14.78
N ILE A 261 0.30 22.79 13.61
CA ILE A 261 0.92 23.46 12.46
C ILE A 261 1.25 24.93 12.75
N ASN A 262 0.61 25.56 13.74
CA ASN A 262 0.89 26.94 14.11
C ASN A 262 2.34 27.11 14.57
N ARG A 263 2.88 26.12 15.32
CA ARG A 263 4.28 26.11 15.78
C ARG A 263 5.31 26.11 14.64
N LEU A 264 4.93 25.58 13.48
CA LEU A 264 5.78 25.62 12.29
C LEU A 264 5.61 26.94 11.55
N LEU A 265 4.34 27.37 11.34
CA LEU A 265 4.02 28.54 10.52
C LEU A 265 4.42 29.85 11.18
N GLU A 266 4.45 29.97 12.52
CA GLU A 266 4.96 31.15 13.23
C GLU A 266 6.46 31.42 13.01
N ARG A 267 7.20 30.41 12.53
CA ARG A 267 8.64 30.50 12.18
C ARG A 267 8.87 30.58 10.67
N THR A 268 7.79 30.46 9.88
CA THR A 268 7.85 30.36 8.42
C THR A 268 7.59 31.72 7.76
N ARG A 269 8.61 32.28 7.07
CA ARG A 269 8.48 33.48 6.26
C ARG A 269 7.76 33.22 4.94
N VAL A 270 8.15 32.13 4.26
CA VAL A 270 7.58 31.68 2.99
C VAL A 270 7.45 30.16 3.03
N LEU A 271 6.29 29.63 2.65
CA LEU A 271 6.10 28.20 2.46
C LEU A 271 6.41 27.82 1.00
N LEU A 272 7.26 26.80 0.81
CA LEU A 272 7.51 26.18 -0.49
C LEU A 272 6.63 24.96 -0.68
N VAL A 273 5.97 24.86 -1.84
CA VAL A 273 5.21 23.69 -2.27
C VAL A 273 5.61 23.37 -3.72
N PRO A 274 6.89 22.99 -3.93
CA PRO A 274 7.47 22.79 -5.26
C PRO A 274 7.20 21.37 -5.80
N SER A 275 5.99 20.87 -5.61
CA SER A 275 5.60 19.51 -5.99
C SER A 275 5.85 19.24 -7.48
N LEU A 276 6.46 18.09 -7.78
CA LEU A 276 6.73 17.65 -9.15
C LEU A 276 5.70 16.62 -9.65
N TRP A 277 4.80 16.19 -8.78
CA TRP A 277 3.64 15.37 -9.14
C TRP A 277 2.35 16.20 -9.12
N ALA A 278 1.30 15.67 -9.73
CA ALA A 278 0.00 16.34 -9.74
C ALA A 278 -0.64 16.28 -8.34
N GLU A 279 -0.55 17.38 -7.59
CA GLU A 279 -1.27 17.53 -6.33
C GLU A 279 -2.78 17.52 -6.56
N ALA A 280 -3.52 16.81 -5.74
CA ALA A 280 -4.98 16.82 -5.83
C ALA A 280 -5.56 18.16 -5.42
N ARG A 281 -5.22 18.63 -4.22
CA ARG A 281 -5.45 19.96 -3.65
C ARG A 281 -4.68 20.05 -2.34
N SER A 282 -3.70 20.89 -2.26
CA SER A 282 -2.86 20.98 -1.08
C SER A 282 -3.53 21.73 0.08
N ARG A 283 -3.88 21.01 1.15
CA ARG A 283 -4.38 21.63 2.39
C ARG A 283 -3.35 22.57 3.01
N MET A 284 -2.06 22.19 2.94
CA MET A 284 -0.96 22.98 3.50
C MET A 284 -0.90 24.39 2.88
N VAL A 285 -1.20 24.51 1.59
CA VAL A 285 -1.29 25.82 0.92
C VAL A 285 -2.36 26.68 1.57
N LEU A 286 -3.58 26.14 1.73
CA LEU A 286 -4.71 26.85 2.33
C LEU A 286 -4.46 27.18 3.80
N GLU A 287 -3.91 26.26 4.56
CA GLU A 287 -3.62 26.43 5.98
C GLU A 287 -2.53 27.48 6.22
N ALA A 288 -1.51 27.57 5.38
CA ALA A 288 -0.48 28.60 5.43
C ALA A 288 -1.03 29.97 5.02
N MET A 289 -1.76 30.04 3.90
CA MET A 289 -2.37 31.27 3.41
C MET A 289 -3.35 31.85 4.44
N ALA A 290 -4.19 31.03 5.07
CA ALA A 290 -5.13 31.46 6.11
C ALA A 290 -4.43 32.09 7.33
N ARG A 291 -3.16 31.75 7.56
CA ARG A 291 -2.31 32.33 8.62
C ARG A 291 -1.44 33.49 8.15
N GLY A 292 -1.67 33.99 6.94
CA GLY A 292 -0.92 35.11 6.40
C GLY A 292 0.51 34.77 5.95
N VAL A 293 0.83 33.50 5.73
CA VAL A 293 2.13 33.06 5.22
C VAL A 293 2.10 32.99 3.70
N PRO A 294 2.91 33.76 2.97
CA PRO A 294 3.03 33.62 1.52
C PRO A 294 3.47 32.24 1.07
N VAL A 295 2.88 31.74 -0.01
CA VAL A 295 3.16 30.41 -0.54
C VAL A 295 3.66 30.49 -1.98
N MET A 296 4.83 29.90 -2.25
CA MET A 296 5.32 29.61 -3.59
C MET A 296 4.96 28.18 -3.94
N ALA A 297 4.15 27.96 -4.97
CA ALA A 297 3.68 26.64 -5.38
C ALA A 297 4.02 26.37 -6.84
N SER A 298 4.22 25.09 -7.19
CA SER A 298 4.37 24.69 -8.59
C SER A 298 3.04 24.74 -9.35
N ALA A 299 3.11 25.04 -10.64
CA ALA A 299 1.95 25.08 -11.54
C ALA A 299 1.60 23.65 -12.02
N VAL A 300 1.24 22.76 -11.08
CA VAL A 300 0.87 21.35 -11.37
C VAL A 300 -0.38 20.94 -10.62
N GLY A 301 -1.21 20.14 -11.26
CA GLY A 301 -2.39 19.56 -10.66
C GLY A 301 -3.35 20.59 -10.07
N GLY A 302 -3.95 20.27 -8.93
CA GLY A 302 -4.88 21.15 -8.20
C GLY A 302 -4.22 22.25 -7.36
N LEU A 303 -2.93 22.55 -7.54
CA LEU A 303 -2.26 23.64 -6.83
C LEU A 303 -2.75 25.02 -7.30
N GLU A 304 -3.16 25.15 -8.56
CA GLU A 304 -3.81 26.37 -9.06
C GLU A 304 -5.08 26.69 -8.27
N GLU A 305 -5.95 25.68 -8.09
CA GLU A 305 -7.15 25.82 -7.28
C GLU A 305 -6.83 26.14 -5.80
N ALA A 306 -5.77 25.54 -5.25
CA ALA A 306 -5.36 25.76 -3.87
C ALA A 306 -4.80 27.17 -3.64
N LYS A 307 -4.23 27.80 -4.67
CA LYS A 307 -3.67 29.16 -4.62
C LYS A 307 -4.72 30.26 -4.68
N LEU A 308 -5.97 29.96 -5.03
CA LEU A 308 -7.10 30.87 -5.00
C LEU A 308 -6.83 32.21 -5.77
N GLY A 309 -6.08 32.16 -6.89
CA GLY A 309 -5.70 33.31 -7.67
C GLY A 309 -4.57 34.17 -7.08
N VAL A 310 -4.03 33.82 -5.92
CA VAL A 310 -2.89 34.54 -5.32
C VAL A 310 -1.60 34.23 -6.09
N PRO A 311 -0.73 35.24 -6.36
CA PRO A 311 0.50 35.04 -7.14
C PRO A 311 1.42 33.94 -6.65
N TYR A 312 2.34 33.55 -7.55
CA TYR A 312 3.42 32.58 -7.35
C TYR A 312 3.01 31.11 -7.50
N LEU A 313 2.34 30.84 -8.66
CA LEU A 313 2.38 29.55 -9.32
C LEU A 313 3.57 29.53 -10.26
N LEU A 314 4.55 28.67 -9.99
CA LEU A 314 5.85 28.66 -10.66
C LEU A 314 6.02 27.41 -11.53
N PRO A 315 6.72 27.53 -12.67
CA PRO A 315 6.91 26.42 -13.56
C PRO A 315 7.82 25.36 -12.93
N VAL A 316 7.51 24.10 -13.23
CA VAL A 316 8.35 22.92 -12.94
C VAL A 316 8.28 21.95 -14.11
N THR A 317 9.28 21.09 -14.25
CA THR A 317 9.20 19.91 -15.09
C THR A 317 8.63 18.76 -14.26
N PRO A 318 7.38 18.32 -14.52
CA PRO A 318 6.73 17.31 -13.69
C PRO A 318 7.34 15.92 -13.87
N ILE A 319 7.13 15.04 -12.89
CA ILE A 319 7.48 13.63 -12.98
C ILE A 319 6.47 12.97 -13.92
N GLU A 320 6.95 12.37 -15.00
CA GLU A 320 6.15 11.63 -15.98
C GLU A 320 6.29 10.10 -15.82
N LYS A 321 7.35 9.65 -15.15
CA LYS A 321 7.67 8.23 -15.06
C LYS A 321 8.12 7.84 -13.66
N TYR A 322 7.72 6.63 -13.29
CA TYR A 322 8.17 5.95 -12.09
C TYR A 322 8.92 4.69 -12.47
N ALA A 323 9.96 4.32 -11.70
CA ALA A 323 10.59 3.03 -11.84
C ALA A 323 9.62 1.91 -11.39
N ALA A 324 9.86 0.70 -11.87
CA ALA A 324 9.06 -0.47 -11.47
C ALA A 324 9.42 -1.01 -10.06
N GLU A 325 10.00 -0.16 -9.24
CA GLU A 325 10.49 -0.46 -7.88
C GLU A 325 9.84 0.49 -6.86
N LEU A 326 9.75 0.00 -5.63
CA LEU A 326 9.31 0.78 -4.49
C LEU A 326 10.53 1.08 -3.61
N ASP A 327 10.58 2.26 -3.03
CA ASP A 327 11.60 2.60 -2.04
C ASP A 327 11.38 1.86 -0.69
N ASP A 328 12.25 2.10 0.28
CA ASP A 328 12.18 1.54 1.63
C ASP A 328 10.90 1.94 2.39
N ARG A 329 10.15 2.91 1.88
CA ARG A 329 8.87 3.39 2.38
C ARG A 329 7.67 2.90 1.59
N MET A 330 7.88 2.00 0.62
CA MET A 330 6.83 1.49 -0.27
C MET A 330 6.22 2.57 -1.16
N VAL A 331 6.97 3.62 -1.46
CA VAL A 331 6.59 4.67 -2.41
C VAL A 331 7.24 4.36 -3.76
N PRO A 332 6.52 4.48 -4.90
CA PRO A 332 7.11 4.32 -6.22
C PRO A 332 8.29 5.27 -6.43
N VAL A 333 9.44 4.74 -6.87
CA VAL A 333 10.64 5.54 -7.12
C VAL A 333 10.40 6.42 -8.35
N ALA A 334 10.40 7.74 -8.13
CA ALA A 334 10.16 8.71 -9.20
C ALA A 334 11.44 8.96 -10.01
N GLN A 335 11.31 9.04 -11.34
CA GLN A 335 12.36 9.54 -12.22
C GLN A 335 12.25 11.08 -12.26
N VAL A 336 13.05 11.74 -11.42
CA VAL A 336 13.00 13.21 -11.26
C VAL A 336 13.75 13.88 -12.41
N PRO A 337 13.05 14.67 -13.26
CA PRO A 337 13.71 15.43 -14.31
C PRO A 337 14.48 16.62 -13.75
N PRO A 338 15.50 17.14 -14.47
CA PRO A 338 16.17 18.39 -14.12
C PRO A 338 15.17 19.54 -13.98
N GLN A 339 15.36 20.41 -12.97
CA GLN A 339 14.49 21.55 -12.68
C GLN A 339 15.18 22.86 -12.99
N ASP A 340 14.46 23.80 -13.59
CA ASP A 340 14.91 25.18 -13.68
C ASP A 340 14.63 25.92 -12.36
N ILE A 341 15.69 26.28 -11.67
CA ILE A 341 15.62 26.97 -10.37
C ILE A 341 15.49 28.50 -10.54
N ALA A 342 15.76 29.06 -11.71
CA ALA A 342 15.84 30.51 -11.89
C ALA A 342 14.50 31.23 -11.53
N PRO A 343 13.33 30.81 -11.99
CA PRO A 343 12.06 31.46 -11.61
C PRO A 343 11.78 31.38 -10.10
N TRP A 344 12.13 30.25 -9.48
CA TRP A 344 11.96 30.06 -8.04
C TRP A 344 12.89 30.95 -7.23
N ARG A 345 14.16 31.07 -7.64
CA ARG A 345 15.16 31.92 -7.00
C ARG A 345 14.80 33.41 -7.12
N GLU A 346 14.37 33.86 -8.29
CA GLU A 346 13.98 35.27 -8.50
C GLU A 346 12.77 35.66 -7.64
N THR A 347 11.74 34.81 -7.64
CA THR A 347 10.55 35.00 -6.81
C THR A 347 10.90 35.01 -5.32
N LEU A 348 11.69 34.03 -4.87
CA LEU A 348 12.09 33.95 -3.47
C LEU A 348 12.92 35.15 -3.06
N ARG A 349 13.88 35.59 -3.88
CA ARG A 349 14.68 36.77 -3.61
C ARG A 349 13.80 38.00 -3.36
N ARG A 350 12.80 38.24 -4.19
CA ARG A 350 11.85 39.31 -4.00
C ARG A 350 11.09 39.21 -2.68
N LEU A 351 10.58 38.02 -2.35
CA LEU A 351 9.84 37.78 -1.10
C LEU A 351 10.69 37.91 0.17
N VAL A 352 12.01 37.66 0.10
CA VAL A 352 12.88 37.76 1.28
C VAL A 352 13.59 39.12 1.41
N THR A 353 13.54 40.00 0.37
CA THR A 353 14.21 41.28 0.40
C THR A 353 13.23 42.48 0.38
N ASP A 354 12.06 42.33 -0.24
CA ASP A 354 11.04 43.39 -0.35
C ASP A 354 9.92 43.18 0.68
N ARG A 355 10.04 43.84 1.83
CA ARG A 355 9.03 43.76 2.92
C ARG A 355 7.66 44.29 2.47
N ALA A 356 7.59 45.34 1.64
CA ALA A 356 6.33 45.89 1.22
C ALA A 356 5.56 44.88 0.35
N HIS A 357 6.25 44.30 -0.61
CA HIS A 357 5.70 43.25 -1.47
C HIS A 357 5.33 42.00 -0.70
N TRP A 358 6.18 41.53 0.23
CA TRP A 358 5.87 40.41 1.09
C TRP A 358 4.56 40.63 1.87
N ASN A 359 4.38 41.83 2.47
CA ASN A 359 3.16 42.22 3.20
C ASN A 359 1.92 42.25 2.30
N GLU A 360 2.07 42.66 1.04
CA GLU A 360 0.99 42.64 0.04
C GLU A 360 0.53 41.19 -0.20
N ILE A 361 1.47 40.28 -0.49
CA ILE A 361 1.18 38.88 -0.76
C ILE A 361 0.63 38.16 0.49
N ALA A 362 1.15 38.45 1.66
CA ALA A 362 0.66 37.90 2.92
C ALA A 362 -0.80 38.27 3.18
N ARG A 363 -1.17 39.55 2.99
CA ARG A 363 -2.56 40.01 3.14
C ARG A 363 -3.48 39.41 2.09
N ALA A 364 -3.06 39.36 0.82
CA ALA A 364 -3.84 38.74 -0.26
C ALA A 364 -4.06 37.24 0.00
N SER A 365 -3.01 36.51 0.44
CA SER A 365 -3.09 35.11 0.81
C SER A 365 -4.11 34.87 1.91
N ARG A 366 -4.02 35.68 2.99
CA ARG A 366 -4.92 35.54 4.13
C ARG A 366 -6.37 35.84 3.76
N ALA A 367 -6.61 36.94 3.05
CA ALA A 367 -7.95 37.31 2.63
C ALA A 367 -8.62 36.23 1.77
N ALA A 368 -7.92 35.76 0.73
CA ALA A 368 -8.44 34.74 -0.17
C ALA A 368 -8.71 33.40 0.56
N ALA A 369 -7.80 33.01 1.47
CA ALA A 369 -7.95 31.74 2.19
C ALA A 369 -9.07 31.78 3.24
N LEU A 370 -9.28 32.90 3.93
CA LEU A 370 -10.36 33.07 4.90
C LEU A 370 -11.73 33.15 4.19
N ASP A 371 -11.84 33.83 3.08
CA ASP A 371 -13.05 33.85 2.24
C ASP A 371 -13.41 32.43 1.78
N TYR A 372 -12.43 31.71 1.24
CA TYR A 372 -12.62 30.33 0.84
C TYR A 372 -13.00 29.42 2.03
N ALA A 373 -12.31 29.52 3.17
CA ALA A 373 -12.61 28.74 4.36
C ALA A 373 -14.03 28.99 4.87
N GLY A 374 -14.49 30.23 4.84
CA GLY A 374 -15.86 30.62 5.19
C GLY A 374 -16.93 30.07 4.24
N SER A 375 -16.57 29.77 3.00
CA SER A 375 -17.49 29.17 2.02
C SER A 375 -17.62 27.64 2.15
N LEU A 376 -16.74 26.99 2.91
CA LEU A 376 -16.74 25.53 3.06
C LEU A 376 -17.83 25.07 4.01
N SER A 377 -18.64 24.10 3.55
CA SER A 377 -19.62 23.43 4.38
C SER A 377 -19.84 21.98 3.94
N ALA A 378 -20.46 21.16 4.78
CA ALA A 378 -20.87 19.81 4.43
C ALA A 378 -22.19 19.76 3.65
N GLU A 379 -22.90 20.89 3.51
CA GLU A 379 -24.24 20.96 2.88
C GLU A 379 -24.23 20.47 1.41
N PRO A 380 -23.29 20.85 0.54
CA PRO A 380 -23.25 20.32 -0.82
C PRO A 380 -23.10 18.79 -0.87
N PHE A 381 -22.36 18.23 0.09
CA PHE A 381 -22.19 16.78 0.17
C PHE A 381 -23.45 16.08 0.71
N GLU A 382 -24.09 16.66 1.72
CA GLU A 382 -25.38 16.20 2.25
C GLU A 382 -26.44 16.15 1.14
N LYS A 383 -26.57 17.22 0.36
CA LYS A 383 -27.49 17.29 -0.78
C LYS A 383 -27.18 16.21 -1.84
N LEU A 384 -25.90 15.98 -2.12
CA LEU A 384 -25.48 14.90 -3.02
C LEU A 384 -25.92 13.52 -2.51
N LEU A 385 -25.83 13.27 -1.20
CA LEU A 385 -26.31 12.03 -0.59
C LEU A 385 -27.82 11.90 -0.69
N GLU A 386 -28.59 12.96 -0.42
CA GLU A 386 -30.04 13.00 -0.58
C GLU A 386 -30.47 12.70 -2.01
N GLU A 387 -29.82 13.33 -2.99
CA GLU A 387 -30.05 13.07 -4.42
C GLU A 387 -29.71 11.62 -4.81
N ALA A 388 -28.67 11.04 -4.21
CA ALA A 388 -28.33 9.65 -4.46
C ALA A 388 -29.37 8.70 -3.87
N LEU A 389 -29.90 9.00 -2.69
CA LEU A 389 -30.91 8.20 -2.01
C LEU A 389 -32.30 8.31 -2.69
N ALA A 390 -32.63 9.47 -3.24
CA ALA A 390 -33.93 9.68 -3.93
C ALA A 390 -34.07 8.87 -5.23
N LYS A 391 -32.97 8.50 -5.87
CA LYS A 391 -33.01 7.64 -7.06
C LYS A 391 -33.17 6.18 -6.64
N PRO A 392 -34.00 5.36 -7.31
CA PRO A 392 -33.98 3.93 -7.04
C PRO A 392 -32.55 3.43 -7.24
N LYS A 393 -32.04 2.61 -6.30
CA LYS A 393 -30.76 1.93 -6.55
C LYS A 393 -30.96 1.18 -7.85
N SER A 394 -30.25 1.58 -8.90
CA SER A 394 -30.26 0.82 -10.13
C SER A 394 -30.04 -0.63 -9.67
N ALA A 395 -31.06 -1.47 -9.81
CA ALA A 395 -30.79 -2.86 -9.89
C ALA A 395 -29.79 -2.95 -11.04
N THR A 396 -28.51 -2.87 -10.74
CA THR A 396 -27.52 -3.56 -11.51
C THR A 396 -27.92 -5.02 -11.33
N GLY A 397 -29.02 -5.37 -12.03
CA GLY A 397 -29.36 -6.68 -12.50
C GLY A 397 -28.26 -7.08 -13.48
N GLY A 398 -27.06 -7.03 -13.03
CA GLY A 398 -26.15 -8.09 -13.26
C GLY A 398 -26.82 -9.22 -12.51
N SER A 399 -27.65 -9.99 -13.24
CA SER A 399 -27.71 -11.41 -13.03
C SER A 399 -26.42 -11.76 -12.29
N ARG A 400 -26.52 -12.54 -11.21
CA ARG A 400 -25.50 -13.51 -10.86
C ARG A 400 -25.21 -14.34 -12.13
N ALA A 401 -24.75 -13.69 -13.18
CA ALA A 401 -23.82 -14.22 -14.12
C ALA A 401 -22.63 -14.40 -13.21
N ASP A 402 -22.61 -15.59 -12.72
CA ASP A 402 -21.47 -16.32 -12.24
C ASP A 402 -20.18 -15.62 -12.69
N VAL A 403 -19.73 -14.59 -11.91
CA VAL A 403 -18.37 -14.05 -12.05
C VAL A 403 -17.41 -15.04 -11.38
N GLY A 404 -17.91 -16.19 -11.01
CA GLY A 404 -17.22 -17.45 -10.85
C GLY A 404 -16.95 -18.15 -12.19
N GLY A 405 -17.63 -17.82 -13.27
CA GLY A 405 -17.23 -18.13 -14.62
C GLY A 405 -16.18 -17.10 -15.09
N ARG A 406 -14.89 -17.26 -14.76
CA ARG A 406 -13.83 -16.94 -15.71
C ARG A 406 -14.34 -17.39 -17.07
N PRO A 407 -14.31 -16.57 -18.14
CA PRO A 407 -14.38 -17.13 -19.47
C PRO A 407 -13.24 -18.14 -19.49
N THR A 408 -13.55 -19.39 -19.31
CA THR A 408 -12.68 -20.50 -19.63
C THR A 408 -12.61 -20.45 -21.14
N ILE A 409 -11.66 -19.63 -21.64
CA ILE A 409 -11.18 -19.81 -23.00
C ILE A 409 -10.78 -21.27 -23.00
N GLY A 410 -11.56 -22.10 -23.68
CA GLY A 410 -11.35 -23.52 -23.69
C GLY A 410 -9.94 -23.83 -24.20
N ARG A 411 -9.36 -24.94 -23.78
CA ARG A 411 -8.04 -25.39 -24.25
C ARG A 411 -7.91 -25.31 -25.77
N ALA A 412 -9.01 -25.56 -26.48
CA ALA A 412 -9.10 -25.44 -27.94
C ALA A 412 -9.04 -23.98 -28.43
N GLU A 413 -9.64 -23.04 -27.73
CA GLU A 413 -9.61 -21.61 -28.08
C GLU A 413 -8.26 -20.98 -27.77
N ILE A 414 -7.58 -21.40 -26.69
CA ILE A 414 -6.19 -21.01 -26.41
C ILE A 414 -5.23 -21.59 -27.46
N ALA A 415 -5.47 -22.80 -27.91
CA ALA A 415 -4.68 -23.43 -28.99
C ALA A 415 -4.87 -22.74 -30.35
N ALA A 416 -6.05 -22.15 -30.61
CA ALA A 416 -6.36 -21.41 -31.82
C ALA A 416 -5.80 -19.97 -31.84
N LEU A 417 -5.35 -19.42 -30.71
CA LEU A 417 -4.69 -18.12 -30.66
C LEU A 417 -3.29 -18.22 -31.28
N SER A 418 -2.86 -17.16 -32.01
CA SER A 418 -1.48 -17.05 -32.46
C SER A 418 -0.51 -17.12 -31.24
N ALA A 419 0.72 -17.57 -31.49
CA ALA A 419 1.75 -17.66 -30.46
C ALA A 419 1.92 -16.34 -29.66
N GLU A 420 1.83 -15.20 -30.36
CA GLU A 420 1.90 -13.86 -29.83
C GLU A 420 0.69 -13.51 -28.92
N LYS A 421 -0.53 -13.88 -29.33
CA LYS A 421 -1.75 -13.69 -28.52
C LYS A 421 -1.78 -14.60 -27.30
N ARG A 422 -1.31 -15.84 -27.41
CA ARG A 422 -1.12 -16.74 -26.25
C ARG A 422 -0.13 -16.18 -25.24
N ARG A 423 0.91 -15.55 -25.74
CA ARG A 423 1.96 -14.91 -24.95
C ARG A 423 1.46 -13.64 -24.25
N LEU A 424 0.73 -12.77 -24.96
CA LEU A 424 0.06 -11.58 -24.38
C LEU A 424 -0.99 -11.99 -23.33
N LEU A 425 -1.72 -13.07 -23.57
CA LEU A 425 -2.67 -13.61 -22.60
C LEU A 425 -1.96 -14.14 -21.35
N ALA A 426 -0.85 -14.88 -21.52
CA ALA A 426 -0.03 -15.37 -20.40
C ALA A 426 0.63 -14.22 -19.60
N LEU A 427 1.11 -13.17 -20.27
CA LEU A 427 1.62 -11.95 -19.64
C LEU A 427 0.51 -11.17 -18.92
N ARG A 428 -0.66 -10.99 -19.53
CA ARG A 428 -1.82 -10.36 -18.89
C ARG A 428 -2.32 -11.13 -17.68
N LEU A 429 -2.41 -12.45 -17.76
CA LEU A 429 -2.81 -13.30 -16.63
C LEU A 429 -1.78 -13.24 -15.48
N ARG A 430 -0.50 -13.04 -15.77
CA ARG A 430 0.55 -12.84 -14.76
C ARG A 430 0.54 -11.43 -14.18
N GLN A 431 0.26 -10.39 -14.96
CA GLN A 431 0.17 -9.00 -14.50
C GLN A 431 -1.12 -8.69 -13.73
N GLN A 432 -2.16 -9.51 -13.86
CA GLN A 432 -3.46 -9.33 -13.21
C GLN A 432 -3.59 -10.11 -11.88
N ALA A 433 -2.52 -10.71 -11.37
CA ALA A 433 -2.57 -11.39 -10.08
C ALA A 433 -2.65 -10.36 -8.93
N PRO A 434 -3.83 -10.17 -8.28
CA PRO A 434 -3.91 -9.35 -7.07
C PRO A 434 -3.12 -10.01 -5.94
N ALA A 435 -2.83 -9.29 -4.85
CA ALA A 435 -2.17 -9.85 -3.66
C ALA A 435 -2.86 -11.13 -3.11
N ALA A 436 -4.15 -11.34 -3.40
CA ALA A 436 -4.86 -12.62 -3.18
C ALA A 436 -4.27 -13.79 -3.99
N ALA A 437 -3.45 -13.55 -5.01
CA ALA A 437 -2.75 -14.60 -5.74
C ALA A 437 -1.54 -15.19 -4.99
N TRP A 438 -1.06 -14.52 -3.94
CA TRP A 438 -0.06 -15.10 -3.04
C TRP A 438 -0.64 -16.22 -2.18
N PHE A 439 -1.97 -16.26 -2.03
CA PHE A 439 -2.69 -17.25 -1.24
C PHE A 439 -3.98 -17.69 -1.96
N PRO A 440 -3.87 -18.42 -3.07
CA PRO A 440 -5.06 -18.95 -3.74
C PRO A 440 -5.78 -19.93 -2.81
N GLY A 441 -7.08 -19.73 -2.59
CA GLY A 441 -7.91 -20.62 -1.77
C GLY A 441 -8.20 -20.16 -0.34
N ILE A 442 -7.85 -18.92 0.06
CA ILE A 442 -8.24 -18.34 1.37
C ILE A 442 -9.72 -17.86 1.38
N GLU A 443 -10.58 -18.41 0.61
CA GLU A 443 -12.00 -18.06 0.64
C GLU A 443 -12.77 -18.66 1.84
N ARG A 444 -12.16 -19.57 2.60
CA ARG A 444 -12.74 -20.16 3.83
C ARG A 444 -12.02 -19.65 5.06
N VAL A 445 -12.73 -18.88 5.89
CA VAL A 445 -12.19 -18.14 7.04
C VAL A 445 -11.92 -19.05 8.26
N ASP A 446 -12.53 -20.22 8.34
CA ASP A 446 -12.48 -21.12 9.49
C ASP A 446 -11.82 -22.45 9.13
N GLY A 447 -10.61 -22.69 9.64
CA GLY A 447 -9.90 -23.97 9.48
C GLY A 447 -8.38 -23.84 9.54
N PRO A 448 -7.66 -24.97 9.64
CA PRO A 448 -6.19 -24.99 9.64
C PRO A 448 -5.65 -24.51 8.30
N ARG A 449 -4.52 -23.76 8.36
CA ARG A 449 -3.92 -23.13 7.18
C ARG A 449 -2.58 -23.74 6.87
N LEU A 450 -2.40 -24.16 5.61
CA LEU A 450 -1.12 -24.53 5.04
C LEU A 450 -0.54 -23.35 4.28
N PHE A 451 0.59 -22.82 4.72
CA PHE A 451 1.37 -21.84 3.98
C PHE A 451 2.40 -22.55 3.12
N CYS A 452 2.29 -22.41 1.81
CA CYS A 452 3.20 -23.03 0.85
C CYS A 452 4.21 -22.00 0.33
N PHE A 453 5.50 -22.27 0.49
CA PHE A 453 6.61 -21.45 0.02
C PHE A 453 7.20 -22.08 -1.23
N PRO A 454 7.15 -21.42 -2.40
CA PRO A 454 7.62 -21.98 -3.66
C PRO A 454 9.15 -22.04 -3.74
N HIS A 455 9.64 -22.83 -4.69
CA HIS A 455 11.04 -22.80 -5.10
C HIS A 455 11.40 -21.48 -5.81
N ALA A 456 12.70 -21.22 -6.01
CA ALA A 456 13.19 -20.05 -6.75
C ALA A 456 12.49 -19.91 -8.12
N ALA A 457 12.00 -18.72 -8.43
CA ALA A 457 11.12 -18.38 -9.56
C ALA A 457 9.79 -19.16 -9.63
N GLY A 458 9.42 -19.88 -8.58
CA GLY A 458 8.11 -20.52 -8.44
C GLY A 458 7.06 -19.51 -8.01
N GLY A 459 5.82 -19.68 -8.50
CA GLY A 459 4.66 -18.92 -8.05
C GLY A 459 3.67 -19.78 -7.27
N ALA A 460 2.70 -19.13 -6.62
CA ALA A 460 1.60 -19.79 -5.91
C ALA A 460 0.81 -20.78 -6.80
N SER A 461 0.80 -20.53 -8.12
CA SER A 461 0.20 -21.42 -9.12
C SER A 461 0.81 -22.83 -9.14
N GLY A 462 2.03 -23.02 -8.65
CA GLY A 462 2.68 -24.33 -8.53
C GLY A 462 1.95 -25.29 -7.58
N PHE A 463 1.15 -24.78 -6.67
CA PHE A 463 0.37 -25.53 -5.69
C PHE A 463 -1.13 -25.63 -6.04
N ALA A 464 -1.57 -24.99 -7.12
CA ALA A 464 -3.00 -24.95 -7.48
C ALA A 464 -3.60 -26.34 -7.77
N ALA A 465 -2.81 -27.25 -8.31
CA ALA A 465 -3.24 -28.63 -8.60
C ALA A 465 -3.52 -29.43 -7.31
N TRP A 466 -2.95 -29.07 -6.18
CA TRP A 466 -3.15 -29.76 -4.91
C TRP A 466 -4.55 -29.56 -4.35
N ALA A 467 -5.14 -28.37 -4.59
CA ALA A 467 -6.48 -28.02 -4.10
C ALA A 467 -7.58 -28.91 -4.70
N ALA A 468 -7.38 -29.42 -5.91
CA ALA A 468 -8.35 -30.28 -6.60
C ALA A 468 -8.34 -31.73 -6.09
N GLY A 469 -7.22 -32.18 -5.50
CA GLY A 469 -7.04 -33.56 -4.99
C GLY A 469 -7.20 -33.71 -3.48
N TRP A 470 -7.45 -32.62 -2.75
CA TRP A 470 -7.43 -32.62 -1.30
C TRP A 470 -8.84 -32.42 -0.71
N SER A 471 -9.42 -33.48 -0.12
CA SER A 471 -10.79 -33.54 0.42
C SER A 471 -10.83 -33.77 1.95
N GLY A 472 -10.12 -32.98 2.75
CA GLY A 472 -10.08 -33.15 4.21
C GLY A 472 -11.04 -32.23 4.99
N VAL A 473 -11.80 -32.79 5.96
CA VAL A 473 -12.57 -32.07 6.99
C VAL A 473 -11.66 -31.74 8.17
N TRP A 474 -11.62 -30.48 8.63
CA TRP A 474 -10.58 -29.99 9.54
C TRP A 474 -11.13 -29.51 10.89
N PRO A 475 -10.61 -29.95 12.04
CA PRO A 475 -10.86 -29.34 13.33
C PRO A 475 -9.82 -28.22 13.63
N ILE A 476 -10.27 -27.29 14.45
CA ILE A 476 -9.65 -26.05 14.93
C ILE A 476 -8.11 -25.96 14.90
N CYS A 477 -7.68 -25.09 14.05
CA CYS A 477 -6.47 -24.35 13.75
C CYS A 477 -5.13 -24.62 14.49
N PRO A 478 -4.15 -25.23 13.81
CA PRO A 478 -2.76 -24.75 13.88
C PRO A 478 -2.19 -24.31 12.51
N VAL A 479 -1.28 -23.33 12.53
CA VAL A 479 -0.50 -22.93 11.36
C VAL A 479 0.50 -24.03 11.01
N ARG A 480 0.63 -24.39 9.73
CA ARG A 480 1.61 -25.35 9.20
C ARG A 480 2.31 -24.76 7.98
N PHE A 481 3.57 -25.09 7.80
CA PHE A 481 4.40 -24.60 6.70
C PHE A 481 4.80 -25.76 5.79
N PHE A 482 4.67 -25.53 4.50
CA PHE A 482 5.27 -26.36 3.46
C PHE A 482 6.19 -25.50 2.61
N GLY A 483 7.46 -25.87 2.49
CA GLY A 483 8.41 -25.19 1.64
C GLY A 483 9.15 -26.16 0.72
N HIS A 484 9.29 -25.81 -0.57
CA HIS A 484 10.06 -26.60 -1.53
C HIS A 484 11.32 -25.89 -1.96
N SER A 485 12.46 -26.57 -1.92
CA SER A 485 13.78 -26.05 -2.29
C SER A 485 14.12 -24.79 -1.47
N MET A 486 14.33 -23.62 -2.09
CA MET A 486 14.50 -22.34 -1.40
C MET A 486 13.37 -22.07 -0.41
N GLY A 487 12.13 -22.41 -0.77
CA GLY A 487 10.95 -22.19 0.08
C GLY A 487 11.00 -22.96 1.42
N ALA A 488 11.71 -24.07 1.50
CA ALA A 488 11.92 -24.80 2.75
C ALA A 488 12.77 -23.98 3.74
N VAL A 489 13.82 -23.33 3.24
CA VAL A 489 14.68 -22.45 4.04
C VAL A 489 13.92 -21.20 4.46
N VAL A 490 13.13 -20.62 3.57
CA VAL A 490 12.27 -19.46 3.89
C VAL A 490 11.26 -19.82 4.98
N GLY A 491 10.58 -20.97 4.89
CA GLY A 491 9.64 -21.44 5.91
C GLY A 491 10.32 -21.70 7.26
N PHE A 492 11.53 -22.25 7.25
CA PHE A 492 12.33 -22.47 8.45
C PHE A 492 12.74 -21.16 9.13
N GLU A 493 13.31 -20.21 8.38
CA GLU A 493 13.71 -18.91 8.93
C GLU A 493 12.51 -18.08 9.40
N LEU A 494 11.36 -18.20 8.72
CA LEU A 494 10.13 -17.59 9.20
C LEU A 494 9.68 -18.18 10.53
N ALA A 495 9.77 -19.51 10.72
CA ALA A 495 9.44 -20.14 12.00
C ALA A 495 10.37 -19.64 13.12
N ARG A 496 11.66 -19.49 12.85
CA ARG A 496 12.65 -18.92 13.78
C ARG A 496 12.33 -17.47 14.12
N GLU A 497 11.97 -16.64 13.11
CA GLU A 497 11.59 -15.25 13.31
C GLU A 497 10.30 -15.10 14.13
N LEU A 498 9.30 -15.93 13.89
CA LEU A 498 8.09 -15.98 14.71
C LEU A 498 8.43 -16.31 16.19
N ARG A 499 9.36 -17.26 16.42
CA ARG A 499 9.87 -17.58 17.77
C ARG A 499 10.56 -16.39 18.41
N ARG A 500 11.49 -15.72 17.70
CA ARG A 500 12.21 -14.53 18.20
C ARG A 500 11.27 -13.41 18.61
N ARG A 501 10.16 -13.26 17.90
CA ARG A 501 9.14 -12.23 18.19
C ARG A 501 8.09 -12.68 19.21
N GLY A 502 8.19 -13.87 19.79
CA GLY A 502 7.18 -14.42 20.70
C GLY A 502 5.81 -14.63 20.05
N LEU A 503 5.77 -14.74 18.71
CA LEU A 503 4.54 -14.94 17.96
C LEU A 503 4.21 -16.45 17.84
N ARG A 504 2.97 -16.74 17.45
CA ARG A 504 2.51 -18.13 17.26
C ARG A 504 3.33 -18.83 16.18
N GLN A 505 3.99 -19.92 16.57
CA GLN A 505 4.82 -20.73 15.70
C GLN A 505 3.98 -21.76 14.92
N PRO A 506 4.50 -22.27 13.77
CA PRO A 506 3.87 -23.41 13.10
C PRO A 506 3.97 -24.65 13.98
N ARG A 507 2.99 -25.54 13.90
CA ARG A 507 3.07 -26.87 14.54
C ARG A 507 3.84 -27.88 13.71
N LEU A 508 3.92 -27.65 12.41
CA LEU A 508 4.59 -28.54 11.47
C LEU A 508 5.29 -27.70 10.40
N LEU A 509 6.54 -28.04 10.12
CA LEU A 509 7.28 -27.59 8.95
C LEU A 509 7.55 -28.80 8.05
N ILE A 510 7.07 -28.78 6.82
CA ILE A 510 7.45 -29.75 5.79
C ILE A 510 8.52 -29.11 4.93
N ALA A 511 9.75 -29.60 5.07
CA ALA A 511 10.93 -29.15 4.30
C ALA A 511 11.15 -30.11 3.13
N SER A 512 10.78 -29.67 1.93
CA SER A 512 10.77 -30.48 0.71
C SER A 512 11.91 -30.09 -0.22
N GLY A 513 12.68 -31.06 -0.72
CA GLY A 513 13.75 -30.86 -1.70
C GLY A 513 14.82 -29.87 -1.26
N ALA A 514 15.18 -29.84 0.01
CA ALA A 514 16.15 -28.90 0.55
C ALA A 514 17.13 -29.56 1.52
N ARG A 515 18.40 -29.20 1.42
CA ARG A 515 19.40 -29.53 2.42
C ARG A 515 19.07 -28.84 3.72
N ALA A 516 19.34 -29.48 4.85
CA ALA A 516 19.18 -28.85 6.14
C ALA A 516 20.04 -27.57 6.26
N PRO A 517 19.56 -26.52 6.91
CA PRO A 517 20.19 -25.20 6.84
C PRO A 517 21.60 -25.15 7.43
N GLN A 518 21.96 -26.03 8.37
CA GLN A 518 23.31 -26.10 8.94
C GLN A 518 24.41 -26.43 7.92
N PHE A 519 24.08 -27.01 6.77
CA PHE A 519 25.04 -27.18 5.67
C PHE A 519 25.49 -25.86 5.05
N ARG A 520 24.86 -24.74 5.45
CA ARG A 520 25.24 -23.39 5.07
C ARG A 520 25.91 -22.59 6.20
N ARG A 521 26.39 -23.28 7.25
CA ARG A 521 27.19 -22.65 8.30
C ARG A 521 28.53 -22.19 7.71
N GLY A 522 28.86 -20.92 7.90
CA GLY A 522 30.10 -20.33 7.35
C GLY A 522 30.16 -20.29 5.82
N HIS A 523 29.02 -20.45 5.14
CA HIS A 523 28.96 -20.40 3.69
C HIS A 523 29.42 -19.04 3.16
N VAL A 524 30.43 -19.07 2.29
CA VAL A 524 30.86 -17.90 1.54
C VAL A 524 30.09 -17.88 0.21
N PRO A 525 29.27 -16.85 -0.07
CA PRO A 525 28.53 -16.79 -1.31
C PRO A 525 29.48 -16.85 -2.51
N PRO A 526 29.24 -17.73 -3.49
CA PRO A 526 30.01 -17.71 -4.72
C PRO A 526 29.74 -16.40 -5.49
N PRO A 527 30.65 -15.97 -6.37
CA PRO A 527 30.44 -14.84 -7.25
C PRO A 527 29.13 -15.03 -8.06
N ASP A 528 28.51 -13.92 -8.41
CA ASP A 528 27.25 -13.92 -9.18
C ASP A 528 27.49 -14.57 -10.55
N PRO A 529 26.76 -15.63 -10.94
CA PRO A 529 26.95 -16.28 -12.22
C PRO A 529 26.43 -15.40 -13.35
N GLY A 530 27.05 -15.52 -14.52
CA GLY A 530 26.47 -14.98 -15.74
C GLY A 530 25.12 -15.63 -16.08
N ASP A 531 24.33 -14.98 -16.94
CA ASP A 531 22.98 -15.45 -17.32
C ASP A 531 23.00 -16.88 -17.84
N GLU A 532 23.96 -17.22 -18.68
CA GLU A 532 24.08 -18.56 -19.27
C GLU A 532 24.42 -19.64 -18.24
N GLN A 533 25.30 -19.31 -17.29
CA GLN A 533 25.63 -20.23 -16.23
C GLN A 533 24.44 -20.48 -15.29
N LEU A 534 23.69 -19.41 -14.96
CA LEU A 534 22.47 -19.51 -14.15
C LEU A 534 21.42 -20.39 -14.84
N LEU A 535 21.21 -20.17 -16.13
CA LEU A 535 20.26 -20.98 -16.93
C LEU A 535 20.69 -22.43 -17.06
N ALA A 536 22.00 -22.70 -17.22
CA ALA A 536 22.53 -24.06 -17.28
C ALA A 536 22.39 -24.80 -15.92
N GLU A 537 22.58 -24.11 -14.81
CA GLU A 537 22.35 -24.66 -13.47
C GLU A 537 20.87 -25.04 -13.24
N LEU A 538 19.96 -24.20 -13.70
CA LEU A 538 18.51 -24.41 -13.58
C LEU A 538 18.00 -25.48 -14.55
N GLY A 539 18.59 -25.60 -15.72
CA GLY A 539 18.29 -26.66 -16.68
C GLY A 539 18.56 -28.07 -16.12
N ARG A 540 19.56 -28.19 -15.24
CA ARG A 540 19.86 -29.46 -14.54
C ARG A 540 18.83 -29.86 -13.48
N LEU A 541 17.98 -28.93 -13.06
CA LEU A 541 16.95 -29.19 -12.05
C LEU A 541 15.64 -29.72 -12.63
N GLU A 542 15.55 -29.93 -13.94
CA GLU A 542 14.39 -30.49 -14.68
C GLU A 542 13.02 -29.79 -14.42
N GLY A 543 13.03 -28.64 -13.78
CA GLY A 543 11.82 -27.92 -13.39
C GLY A 543 11.27 -26.97 -14.45
N THR A 544 11.97 -26.77 -15.54
CA THR A 544 11.65 -25.81 -16.59
C THR A 544 11.16 -26.53 -17.85
N PRO A 545 10.01 -26.11 -18.44
CA PRO A 545 9.56 -26.70 -19.69
C PRO A 545 10.60 -26.55 -20.81
N PRO A 546 10.80 -27.58 -21.65
CA PRO A 546 11.69 -27.49 -22.81
C PRO A 546 11.31 -26.29 -23.69
N GLY A 547 12.30 -25.58 -24.22
CA GLY A 547 12.10 -24.42 -25.12
C GLY A 547 11.74 -23.09 -24.43
N LEU A 548 11.52 -23.07 -23.11
CA LEU A 548 11.18 -21.80 -22.40
C LEU A 548 12.34 -20.79 -22.46
N TRP A 549 13.57 -21.27 -22.42
CA TRP A 549 14.77 -20.41 -22.44
C TRP A 549 15.21 -20.00 -23.85
N GLU A 550 14.70 -20.69 -24.88
CA GLU A 550 14.89 -20.35 -26.31
C GLU A 550 14.01 -19.18 -26.71
N ASP A 551 12.89 -18.95 -26.01
CA ASP A 551 12.06 -17.75 -26.18
C ASP A 551 12.73 -16.53 -25.51
N GLY A 552 13.32 -15.66 -26.30
CA GLY A 552 14.06 -14.48 -25.82
C GLY A 552 13.25 -13.55 -24.92
N ALA A 553 11.91 -13.50 -25.04
CA ALA A 553 11.10 -12.64 -24.21
C ALA A 553 10.61 -13.33 -22.93
N ALA A 554 10.40 -14.65 -22.95
CA ALA A 554 10.21 -15.42 -21.72
C ALA A 554 11.49 -15.36 -20.87
N ARG A 555 12.65 -15.49 -21.51
CA ARG A 555 13.97 -15.32 -20.90
C ARG A 555 14.12 -13.93 -20.26
N ALA A 556 13.84 -12.86 -20.99
CA ALA A 556 13.94 -11.49 -20.48
C ALA A 556 12.99 -11.20 -19.30
N ALA A 557 11.81 -11.83 -19.28
CA ALA A 557 10.84 -11.64 -18.21
C ALA A 557 11.16 -12.46 -16.94
N LEU A 558 11.74 -13.66 -17.08
CA LEU A 558 11.94 -14.60 -15.97
C LEU A 558 13.34 -14.50 -15.36
N LEU A 559 14.33 -14.10 -16.12
CA LEU A 559 15.73 -14.05 -15.69
C LEU A 559 15.97 -13.09 -14.50
N PRO A 560 15.36 -11.88 -14.45
CA PRO A 560 15.48 -11.00 -13.29
C PRO A 560 14.91 -11.62 -12.01
N LEU A 561 13.77 -12.31 -12.09
CA LEU A 561 13.16 -12.99 -10.95
C LEU A 561 14.03 -14.15 -10.46
N LEU A 562 14.55 -14.94 -11.39
CA LEU A 562 15.49 -16.01 -11.10
C LEU A 562 16.76 -15.52 -10.41
N ARG A 563 17.33 -14.41 -10.92
CA ARG A 563 18.49 -13.78 -10.30
C ARG A 563 18.21 -13.32 -8.87
N ALA A 564 17.07 -12.65 -8.64
CA ALA A 564 16.68 -12.18 -7.32
C ALA A 564 16.57 -13.36 -6.33
N ASP A 565 15.81 -14.39 -6.69
CA ASP A 565 15.53 -15.53 -5.82
C ASP A 565 16.78 -16.42 -5.59
N THR A 566 17.49 -16.75 -6.67
CA THR A 566 18.73 -17.55 -6.56
C THR A 566 19.83 -16.76 -5.85
N GLY A 567 19.92 -15.44 -6.08
CA GLY A 567 20.83 -14.56 -5.38
C GLY A 567 20.54 -14.50 -3.88
N LEU A 568 19.27 -14.46 -3.48
CA LEU A 568 18.86 -14.55 -2.07
C LEU A 568 19.30 -15.87 -1.45
N TYR A 569 18.99 -17.00 -2.12
CA TYR A 569 19.36 -18.34 -1.64
C TYR A 569 20.88 -18.58 -1.61
N ARG A 570 21.63 -18.06 -2.58
CA ARG A 570 23.10 -18.15 -2.62
C ARG A 570 23.77 -17.39 -1.50
N ARG A 571 23.24 -16.22 -1.11
CA ARG A 571 23.74 -15.39 0.00
C ARG A 571 23.28 -15.86 1.37
N TYR A 572 22.35 -16.80 1.45
CA TYR A 572 21.89 -17.29 2.73
C TYR A 572 23.03 -17.98 3.51
N VAL A 573 23.24 -17.54 4.73
CA VAL A 573 24.21 -18.10 5.69
C VAL A 573 23.42 -18.51 6.94
N TYR A 574 23.54 -19.75 7.33
CA TYR A 574 22.89 -20.27 8.54
C TYR A 574 23.55 -19.68 9.79
N SER A 575 22.78 -19.05 10.62
CA SER A 575 23.18 -18.63 11.99
C SER A 575 22.72 -19.68 12.99
N GLU A 576 23.62 -20.05 13.91
CA GLU A 576 23.30 -21.06 14.91
C GLU A 576 22.33 -20.52 15.96
N GLU A 577 21.21 -21.21 16.12
CA GLU A 577 20.20 -20.98 17.15
C GLU A 577 19.69 -22.33 17.65
N GLY A 578 19.05 -22.34 18.81
CA GLY A 578 18.39 -23.56 19.29
C GLY A 578 17.36 -24.11 18.29
N PRO A 579 17.20 -25.44 18.20
CA PRO A 579 16.25 -26.08 17.30
C PRO A 579 14.82 -25.61 17.56
N LEU A 580 13.95 -25.72 16.56
CA LEU A 580 12.51 -25.44 16.68
C LEU A 580 11.85 -26.52 17.58
N ASP A 581 10.74 -26.18 18.19
CA ASP A 581 9.91 -27.10 18.99
C ASP A 581 8.74 -27.70 18.18
N CYS A 582 8.53 -27.26 16.94
CA CYS A 582 7.53 -27.85 16.05
C CYS A 582 8.01 -29.13 15.38
N ALA A 583 7.07 -29.97 14.97
CA ALA A 583 7.40 -31.16 14.16
C ALA A 583 8.05 -30.72 12.82
N ILE A 584 9.04 -31.50 12.34
CA ILE A 584 9.61 -31.33 11.00
C ILE A 584 9.45 -32.65 10.21
N CYS A 585 8.89 -32.51 9.00
CA CYS A 585 8.90 -33.60 8.00
C CYS A 585 9.83 -33.20 6.85
N ALA A 586 10.89 -34.00 6.61
CA ALA A 586 11.80 -33.79 5.50
C ALA A 586 11.38 -34.66 4.31
N TYR A 587 11.07 -34.03 3.19
CA TYR A 587 10.61 -34.68 1.96
C TYR A 587 11.65 -34.53 0.85
N GLY A 588 11.85 -35.59 0.01
CA GLY A 588 12.78 -35.53 -1.12
C GLY A 588 12.49 -36.55 -2.22
N GLY A 589 12.99 -36.27 -3.40
CA GLY A 589 12.98 -37.21 -4.53
C GLY A 589 14.07 -38.28 -4.38
N VAL A 590 13.77 -39.51 -4.78
CA VAL A 590 14.76 -40.60 -4.76
C VAL A 590 15.91 -40.34 -5.74
N ALA A 591 15.60 -39.74 -6.88
CA ALA A 591 16.56 -39.40 -7.95
C ALA A 591 17.02 -37.92 -7.91
N ASP A 592 16.79 -37.18 -6.81
CA ASP A 592 17.29 -35.80 -6.67
C ASP A 592 18.81 -35.81 -6.52
N ALA A 593 19.52 -35.36 -7.55
CA ALA A 593 20.97 -35.28 -7.57
C ALA A 593 21.55 -34.20 -6.62
N ASN A 594 20.74 -33.26 -6.17
CA ASN A 594 21.18 -32.10 -5.35
C ASN A 594 20.94 -32.32 -3.85
N VAL A 595 19.97 -33.17 -3.48
CA VAL A 595 19.55 -33.36 -2.10
C VAL A 595 19.54 -34.86 -1.76
N SER A 596 20.62 -35.31 -1.16
CA SER A 596 20.77 -36.71 -0.72
C SER A 596 19.88 -37.03 0.49
N GLN A 597 19.76 -38.30 0.81
CA GLN A 597 19.07 -38.77 2.01
C GLN A 597 19.69 -38.17 3.28
N ASP A 598 21.03 -38.06 3.35
CA ASP A 598 21.72 -37.51 4.52
C ASP A 598 21.43 -36.00 4.67
N HIS A 599 21.32 -35.28 3.56
CA HIS A 599 20.90 -33.87 3.57
C HIS A 599 19.48 -33.69 4.15
N LEU A 600 18.58 -34.66 3.88
CA LEU A 600 17.23 -34.63 4.43
C LEU A 600 17.22 -35.10 5.89
N ALA A 601 17.97 -36.14 6.24
CA ALA A 601 18.05 -36.67 7.61
C ALA A 601 18.58 -35.62 8.60
N ALA A 602 19.49 -34.74 8.15
CA ALA A 602 20.07 -33.69 8.97
C ALA A 602 19.05 -32.63 9.45
N TRP A 603 17.86 -32.55 8.86
CA TRP A 603 16.77 -31.72 9.38
C TRP A 603 16.33 -32.14 10.79
N ARG A 604 16.64 -33.35 11.20
CA ARG A 604 16.40 -33.86 12.58
C ARG A 604 17.04 -32.94 13.64
N GLU A 605 18.19 -32.36 13.34
CA GLU A 605 18.93 -31.49 14.25
C GLU A 605 18.26 -30.13 14.44
N GLN A 606 17.33 -29.76 13.55
CA GLN A 606 16.67 -28.46 13.56
C GLN A 606 15.35 -28.47 14.36
N THR A 607 15.02 -29.62 15.02
CA THR A 607 13.83 -29.68 15.87
C THR A 607 14.06 -30.50 17.12
N THR A 608 13.47 -30.09 18.26
CA THR A 608 13.28 -30.92 19.46
C THR A 608 12.00 -31.73 19.39
N GLY A 609 11.09 -31.36 18.49
CA GLY A 609 9.84 -32.08 18.26
C GLY A 609 9.97 -33.37 17.44
N PRO A 610 8.84 -33.95 17.05
CA PRO A 610 8.83 -35.13 16.16
C PRO A 610 9.50 -34.84 14.83
N PHE A 611 10.20 -35.85 14.30
CA PHE A 611 10.84 -35.77 12.99
C PHE A 611 10.44 -36.99 12.14
N ARG A 612 10.13 -36.75 10.86
CA ARG A 612 9.84 -37.77 9.85
C ARG A 612 10.57 -37.48 8.55
N LEU A 613 11.08 -38.53 7.89
CA LEU A 613 11.70 -38.42 6.57
C LEU A 613 10.89 -39.25 5.58
N ARG A 614 10.56 -38.66 4.43
CA ARG A 614 9.87 -39.34 3.32
C ARG A 614 10.60 -39.11 2.01
N ARG A 615 10.63 -40.14 1.16
CA ARG A 615 11.18 -40.08 -0.18
C ARG A 615 10.15 -40.55 -1.19
N PHE A 616 10.08 -39.86 -2.33
CA PHE A 616 9.12 -40.10 -3.39
C PHE A 616 9.86 -40.35 -4.70
N ASP A 617 9.26 -41.13 -5.59
CA ASP A 617 9.82 -41.36 -6.91
C ASP A 617 9.95 -40.07 -7.70
N GLY A 618 11.07 -39.85 -8.38
CA GLY A 618 11.37 -38.68 -9.17
C GLY A 618 12.60 -37.90 -8.71
N GLY A 619 12.92 -36.85 -9.47
CA GLY A 619 14.05 -35.94 -9.24
C GLY A 619 13.69 -34.79 -8.28
N HIS A 620 14.30 -33.60 -8.48
CA HIS A 620 14.08 -32.44 -7.61
C HIS A 620 12.62 -31.98 -7.57
N PHE A 621 11.90 -32.07 -8.69
CA PHE A 621 10.49 -31.67 -8.78
C PHE A 621 9.49 -32.85 -8.72
N TYR A 622 9.79 -33.89 -7.95
CA TYR A 622 8.94 -35.07 -7.74
C TYR A 622 7.47 -34.75 -7.37
N LEU A 623 7.21 -33.52 -6.89
CA LEU A 623 5.88 -33.03 -6.53
C LEU A 623 5.10 -32.47 -7.74
N ARG A 624 5.62 -32.62 -8.98
CA ARG A 624 5.01 -32.12 -10.22
C ARG A 624 5.02 -33.15 -11.35
N PRO A 625 3.83 -33.59 -11.86
CA PRO A 625 2.50 -33.40 -11.22
C PRO A 625 2.44 -34.14 -9.88
N PRO A 626 1.59 -33.69 -8.94
CA PRO A 626 1.55 -34.36 -7.63
C PRO A 626 1.02 -35.79 -7.78
N ALA A 627 1.86 -36.77 -7.42
CA ALA A 627 1.46 -38.16 -7.38
C ALA A 627 0.48 -38.41 -6.22
N ALA A 628 -0.40 -39.41 -6.37
CA ALA A 628 -1.36 -39.75 -5.33
C ALA A 628 -0.68 -40.13 -4.00
N GLU A 629 0.48 -40.82 -4.07
CA GLU A 629 1.30 -41.18 -2.92
C GLU A 629 1.83 -39.95 -2.17
N PHE A 630 2.29 -38.90 -2.90
CA PHE A 630 2.72 -37.64 -2.30
C PHE A 630 1.57 -36.94 -1.57
N LEU A 631 0.38 -36.87 -2.18
CA LEU A 631 -0.80 -36.23 -1.56
C LEU A 631 -1.29 -37.03 -0.35
N ALA A 632 -1.25 -38.37 -0.40
CA ALA A 632 -1.58 -39.24 0.73
C ALA A 632 -0.61 -39.01 1.90
N ALA A 633 0.70 -38.99 1.63
CA ALA A 633 1.73 -38.75 2.64
C ALA A 633 1.60 -37.33 3.25
N LEU A 634 1.30 -36.33 2.43
CA LEU A 634 1.03 -34.95 2.89
C LEU A 634 -0.19 -34.91 3.81
N THR A 635 -1.25 -35.64 3.47
CA THR A 635 -2.48 -35.75 4.30
C THR A 635 -2.17 -36.45 5.62
N GLU A 636 -1.46 -37.57 5.60
CA GLU A 636 -1.08 -38.31 6.79
C GLU A 636 -0.25 -37.47 7.76
N ASP A 637 0.78 -36.77 7.26
CA ASP A 637 1.63 -35.92 8.10
C ASP A 637 0.89 -34.66 8.57
N TRP A 638 -0.10 -34.23 7.80
CA TRP A 638 -0.99 -33.15 8.20
C TRP A 638 -1.94 -33.57 9.34
N GLU A 639 -2.54 -34.75 9.27
CA GLU A 639 -3.52 -35.25 10.24
C GLU A 639 -2.84 -35.81 11.49
N SER A 640 -1.59 -36.30 11.35
CA SER A 640 -0.85 -36.80 12.49
C SER A 640 -0.75 -35.73 13.57
N ARG A 641 -1.01 -36.11 14.81
CA ARG A 641 -0.82 -35.26 15.99
C ARG A 641 0.68 -35.09 16.34
N LEU A 642 1.53 -35.08 15.27
CA LEU A 642 2.94 -34.78 15.43
C LEU A 642 3.14 -33.41 16.07
#